data_c2aedb291a7e0ca7f9158a9886f90516
#
_entry.id   c2aedb291a7e0ca7f9158a9886f90516
#
_cell.length_a   1.000
_cell.length_b   1.000
_cell.length_c   1.000
_cell.angle_alpha   90.00
_cell.angle_beta   90.00
_cell.angle_gamma   90.00
#
_symmetry.space_group_name_H-M   'P 1'
#
loop_
_entity.id
_entity.type
_entity.pdbx_description
1 polymer ?
#
loop_
_entity_poly.entity_id
_entity_poly.type
_entity_poly.pdbx_seq_one_letter_code
_entity_poly.pdbx_strand_id
1 'polypeptide(L)'
;MFERLYGCTMHSINWQPCFVFHLSIFALRLLLRRSIFESIVVSYLLYVSLGGWRYQRIFILTFLRDLMGLRCILMVQLNVLWLQWTKRTFSDMFEYTVKKRGPENVAIYFEDQVWTFGQLDAYSNKVANYLAKCGFKRGDILLLFMNSCPAYIGIWLGATKVGVATGLVNTNLCKGSLMNCIKTLSARGIVVGSSLKETFETVNEYNDLSLEMIWLVDEKRSLPETAYSNSTSSTCSWNIALAQVPHCAPIPLPRIANLREHLIYVYTSGTTGLPKAAIITKLRYTLLVVGAKYSFGIRQSDIIYDPLPLYHSAGGICGVGQMLLYGNTIVIRSKFSASQFWSDCVKYKCTVAQYIGEICRYLLCQPVRPTDKQHHVRIAFGNGLRPQIWKAFQERFNVKQIGEFYGATESNTNIANMDNKFGAVGYVSKIIDGFYPCYIIKIDVDTKEPIRDPITGLCILCEPNEPGHLVARIGSNDPFRMFDGYVNSEASEKKIIRNVLRKGDLWFASGDLMCCDELGYMYFIDRLGDTFRWHGENVSTSEVERVLDQAIGTLTGTVFGVSIPGTEGKAGMAAIALEGSKLTSIEEENLLCRINEEFTGNLPSYARPLFIRLCQNLTMTGTFKISKAEISRLGFDPNIDPNDHVYFLNPKTKVYQLVDQQLFNDINNGVFIL
;
A
#
# COMPACT_ATOMS: atom_id res chain seq x y z
N MET A 1 -9.79 16.13 32.93
CA MET A 1 -8.61 16.62 32.17
C MET A 1 -8.19 15.65 31.06
N PHE A 2 -8.12 14.34 31.32
CA PHE A 2 -7.84 13.30 30.31
C PHE A 2 -8.94 13.20 29.23
N GLU A 3 -10.21 13.32 29.60
CA GLU A 3 -11.33 13.32 28.62
C GLU A 3 -11.34 14.53 27.69
N ARG A 4 -10.86 15.70 28.14
CA ARG A 4 -10.74 16.90 27.29
C ARG A 4 -9.57 16.83 26.30
N LEU A 5 -8.50 16.10 26.62
CA LEU A 5 -7.31 15.97 25.76
C LEU A 5 -7.45 14.89 24.71
N TYR A 6 -8.14 13.78 24.98
CA TYR A 6 -8.13 12.61 24.10
C TYR A 6 -9.51 12.20 23.56
N GLY A 7 -10.57 12.74 24.08
CA GLY A 7 -11.90 12.58 23.48
C GLY A 7 -12.42 11.13 23.33
N CYS A 8 -11.83 10.15 24.00
CA CYS A 8 -12.23 8.76 23.96
C CYS A 8 -12.92 8.32 25.25
N THR A 9 -14.14 7.85 25.16
CA THR A 9 -14.72 6.95 26.15
C THR A 9 -14.17 5.55 25.89
N MET A 10 -13.56 4.96 26.89
CA MET A 10 -13.03 3.61 26.87
C MET A 10 -14.17 2.58 26.72
N HIS A 11 -14.33 2.05 25.55
CA HIS A 11 -15.42 1.08 25.28
C HIS A 11 -14.92 -0.36 25.07
N SER A 12 -13.77 -0.74 25.58
CA SER A 12 -13.37 -2.14 25.46
C SER A 12 -12.50 -2.68 26.57
N ILE A 13 -12.70 -2.47 27.72
CA ILE A 13 -12.38 -3.14 28.97
C ILE A 13 -12.68 -2.10 30.04
N ASN A 14 -13.80 -2.28 30.72
CA ASN A 14 -14.28 -1.35 31.77
C ASN A 14 -13.37 -1.46 33.01
N TRP A 15 -12.11 -1.02 32.91
CA TRP A 15 -11.12 -1.05 33.98
C TRP A 15 -11.24 0.18 34.92
N GLN A 16 -11.86 1.28 34.44
CA GLN A 16 -12.10 2.45 35.29
C GLN A 16 -12.87 2.11 36.61
N PRO A 17 -13.97 1.36 36.57
CA PRO A 17 -14.63 0.93 37.78
C PRO A 17 -13.74 0.05 38.67
N CYS A 18 -12.95 -0.84 38.07
CA CYS A 18 -12.01 -1.68 38.80
C CYS A 18 -10.90 -0.86 39.46
N PHE A 19 -10.30 0.10 38.74
CA PHE A 19 -9.24 0.94 39.28
C PHE A 19 -9.74 1.87 40.40
N VAL A 20 -10.88 2.51 40.21
CA VAL A 20 -11.51 3.35 41.22
C VAL A 20 -11.92 2.50 42.43
N PHE A 21 -12.47 1.32 42.24
CA PHE A 21 -12.83 0.37 43.30
C PHE A 21 -11.60 -0.08 44.09
N HIS A 22 -10.48 -0.38 43.43
CA HIS A 22 -9.23 -0.76 44.10
C HIS A 22 -8.60 0.38 44.89
N LEU A 23 -8.58 1.59 44.30
CA LEU A 23 -8.16 2.79 45.01
C LEU A 23 -9.02 3.05 46.25
N SER A 24 -10.30 2.86 46.11
CA SER A 24 -11.26 3.02 47.24
C SER A 24 -11.03 1.98 48.33
N ILE A 25 -10.80 0.71 47.97
CA ILE A 25 -10.48 -0.36 48.93
C ILE A 25 -9.12 -0.12 49.59
N PHE A 26 -8.12 0.31 48.83
CA PHE A 26 -6.80 0.64 49.35
C PHE A 26 -6.86 1.79 50.33
N ALA A 27 -7.56 2.88 49.98
CA ALA A 27 -7.80 4.03 50.87
C ALA A 27 -8.60 3.65 52.13
N LEU A 28 -9.65 2.82 51.98
CA LEU A 28 -10.44 2.32 53.12
C LEU A 28 -9.61 1.49 54.08
N ARG A 29 -8.70 0.64 53.58
CA ARG A 29 -7.83 -0.20 54.41
C ARG A 29 -6.74 0.62 55.09
N LEU A 30 -6.23 1.67 54.47
CA LEU A 30 -5.34 2.64 55.09
C LEU A 30 -6.04 3.39 56.24
N LEU A 31 -7.30 3.80 56.03
CA LEU A 31 -8.13 4.42 57.07
C LEU A 31 -8.40 3.47 58.23
N LEU A 32 -8.48 2.16 57.99
CA LEU A 32 -8.66 1.13 59.02
C LEU A 32 -7.33 0.73 59.71
N ARG A 33 -6.23 1.51 59.53
CA ARG A 33 -4.92 1.30 60.14
C ARG A 33 -4.29 -0.08 59.87
N ARG A 34 -4.59 -0.68 58.73
CA ARG A 34 -3.96 -1.94 58.28
C ARG A 34 -2.57 -1.66 57.69
N SER A 35 -1.68 -2.66 57.71
CA SER A 35 -0.38 -2.58 57.07
C SER A 35 -0.51 -2.24 55.61
N ILE A 36 0.34 -1.31 55.11
CA ILE A 36 0.41 -0.94 53.67
C ILE A 36 0.62 -2.18 52.83
N PHE A 37 1.51 -3.09 53.24
CA PHE A 37 1.77 -4.34 52.56
C PHE A 37 0.55 -5.23 52.40
N GLU A 38 -0.19 -5.48 53.52
CA GLU A 38 -1.47 -6.24 53.48
C GLU A 38 -2.48 -5.59 52.57
N SER A 39 -2.56 -4.26 52.57
CA SER A 39 -3.48 -3.51 51.73
C SER A 39 -3.14 -3.66 50.24
N ILE A 40 -1.86 -3.64 49.87
CA ILE A 40 -1.38 -3.90 48.50
C ILE A 40 -1.73 -5.34 48.10
N VAL A 41 -1.38 -6.33 48.92
CA VAL A 41 -1.60 -7.74 48.57
C VAL A 41 -3.08 -8.04 48.37
N VAL A 42 -3.94 -7.59 49.27
CA VAL A 42 -5.41 -7.84 49.15
C VAL A 42 -6.00 -7.09 47.95
N SER A 43 -5.59 -5.86 47.72
CA SER A 43 -6.05 -5.11 46.53
C SER A 43 -5.60 -5.80 45.24
N TYR A 44 -4.38 -6.34 45.18
CA TYR A 44 -3.89 -7.10 44.06
C TYR A 44 -4.67 -8.42 43.87
N LEU A 45 -4.90 -9.19 44.93
CA LEU A 45 -5.67 -10.43 44.85
C LEU A 45 -7.10 -10.17 44.36
N LEU A 46 -7.74 -9.12 44.83
CA LEU A 46 -9.06 -8.69 44.36
C LEU A 46 -9.02 -8.27 42.89
N TYR A 47 -8.02 -7.50 42.50
CA TYR A 47 -7.83 -7.13 41.10
C TYR A 47 -7.71 -8.36 40.20
N VAL A 48 -6.89 -9.34 40.60
CA VAL A 48 -6.70 -10.59 39.83
C VAL A 48 -8.02 -11.39 39.80
N SER A 49 -8.74 -11.53 40.92
CA SER A 49 -9.99 -12.28 40.98
C SER A 49 -11.14 -11.65 40.17
N LEU A 50 -11.11 -10.33 39.98
CA LEU A 50 -12.05 -9.59 39.14
C LEU A 50 -11.67 -9.55 37.67
N GLY A 51 -10.70 -10.36 37.23
CA GLY A 51 -10.28 -10.47 35.81
C GLY A 51 -9.11 -9.59 35.40
N GLY A 52 -8.50 -8.83 36.30
CA GLY A 52 -7.34 -7.97 36.02
C GLY A 52 -6.12 -8.73 35.57
N TRP A 53 -6.07 -10.06 35.78
CA TRP A 53 -5.02 -10.92 35.27
C TRP A 53 -4.95 -10.91 33.70
N ARG A 54 -6.10 -10.75 33.03
CA ARG A 54 -6.14 -10.63 31.56
C ARG A 54 -5.40 -9.38 31.09
N TYR A 55 -5.64 -8.26 31.76
CA TYR A 55 -4.94 -7.01 31.45
C TYR A 55 -3.43 -7.10 31.75
N GLN A 56 -3.05 -7.73 32.86
CA GLN A 56 -1.63 -7.97 33.17
C GLN A 56 -0.96 -8.85 32.11
N ARG A 57 -1.63 -9.90 31.67
CA ARG A 57 -1.13 -10.76 30.58
C ARG A 57 -0.89 -9.94 29.31
N ILE A 58 -1.87 -9.11 28.91
CA ILE A 58 -1.72 -8.22 27.73
C ILE A 58 -0.51 -7.30 27.96
N PHE A 59 -0.44 -6.64 29.11
CA PHE A 59 0.66 -5.74 29.44
C PHE A 59 2.02 -6.44 29.33
N ILE A 60 2.20 -7.57 29.99
CA ILE A 60 3.48 -8.31 29.99
C ILE A 60 3.87 -8.72 28.57
N LEU A 61 2.93 -9.21 27.78
CA LEU A 61 3.20 -9.71 26.42
C LEU A 61 3.42 -8.60 25.40
N THR A 62 2.88 -7.40 25.61
CA THR A 62 2.89 -6.34 24.59
C THR A 62 3.68 -5.09 24.99
N PHE A 63 4.12 -4.98 26.25
CA PHE A 63 4.79 -3.79 26.77
C PHE A 63 5.97 -3.33 25.93
N LEU A 64 6.87 -4.25 25.57
CA LEU A 64 8.06 -3.90 24.77
C LEU A 64 7.68 -3.41 23.37
N ARG A 65 6.69 -4.06 22.73
CA ARG A 65 6.16 -3.66 21.44
C ARG A 65 5.52 -2.27 21.52
N ASP A 66 4.68 -2.06 22.53
CA ASP A 66 3.95 -0.81 22.71
C ASP A 66 4.89 0.34 23.07
N LEU A 67 5.99 0.06 23.79
CA LEU A 67 7.07 1.02 24.02
C LEU A 67 7.79 1.41 22.70
N MET A 68 8.05 0.45 21.81
CA MET A 68 8.60 0.73 20.48
C MET A 68 7.63 1.61 19.67
N GLY A 69 6.34 1.32 19.71
CA GLY A 69 5.31 2.14 19.07
C GLY A 69 5.24 3.55 19.62
N LEU A 70 5.25 3.70 20.95
CA LEU A 70 5.27 5.01 21.59
C LEU A 70 6.50 5.81 21.20
N ARG A 71 7.68 5.17 21.19
CA ARG A 71 8.92 5.79 20.71
C ARG A 71 8.78 6.24 19.25
N CYS A 72 8.22 5.39 18.38
CA CYS A 72 8.01 5.74 16.98
C CYS A 72 7.15 7.01 16.84
N ILE A 73 6.01 7.04 17.51
CA ILE A 73 5.09 8.18 17.46
C ILE A 73 5.75 9.45 18.04
N LEU A 74 6.46 9.34 19.16
CA LEU A 74 7.20 10.46 19.74
C LEU A 74 8.25 11.00 18.76
N MET A 75 9.01 10.13 18.10
CA MET A 75 10.00 10.56 17.12
C MET A 75 9.36 11.22 15.89
N VAL A 76 8.20 10.73 15.46
CA VAL A 76 7.43 11.37 14.37
C VAL A 76 6.95 12.76 14.82
N GLN A 77 6.40 12.88 16.04
CA GLN A 77 5.99 14.18 16.60
C GLN A 77 7.15 15.18 16.70
N LEU A 78 8.28 14.73 17.22
CA LEU A 78 9.48 15.58 17.34
C LEU A 78 9.97 16.06 15.96
N ASN A 79 9.93 15.20 14.93
CA ASN A 79 10.31 15.61 13.56
C ASN A 79 9.33 16.67 13.01
N VAL A 80 8.01 16.50 13.21
CA VAL A 80 7.01 17.48 12.77
C VAL A 80 7.20 18.81 13.50
N LEU A 81 7.35 18.79 14.81
CA LEU A 81 7.61 19.99 15.61
C LEU A 81 8.91 20.70 15.18
N TRP A 82 9.95 19.93 14.92
CA TRP A 82 11.22 20.50 14.44
C TRP A 82 11.04 21.18 13.08
N LEU A 83 10.27 20.60 12.15
CA LEU A 83 9.97 21.21 10.86
C LEU A 83 9.16 22.50 11.01
N GLN A 84 8.15 22.50 11.89
CA GLN A 84 7.34 23.68 12.17
C GLN A 84 8.18 24.79 12.80
N TRP A 85 9.04 24.46 13.73
CA TRP A 85 9.90 25.42 14.43
C TRP A 85 10.97 26.00 13.51
N THR A 86 11.63 25.16 12.70
CA THR A 86 12.72 25.61 11.79
C THR A 86 12.19 26.26 10.52
N LYS A 87 10.89 26.18 10.25
CA LYS A 87 10.24 26.67 9.02
C LYS A 87 10.93 26.19 7.74
N ARG A 88 11.50 25.01 7.74
CA ARG A 88 12.18 24.41 6.57
C ARG A 88 11.18 23.93 5.55
N THR A 89 11.45 24.22 4.28
CA THR A 89 10.74 23.62 3.16
C THR A 89 11.24 22.19 2.92
N PHE A 90 10.52 21.43 2.12
CA PHE A 90 10.97 20.07 1.73
C PHE A 90 12.34 20.11 1.02
N SER A 91 12.56 21.10 0.17
CA SER A 91 13.83 21.31 -0.53
C SER A 91 14.99 21.63 0.43
N ASP A 92 14.73 22.49 1.44
CA ASP A 92 15.73 22.80 2.49
C ASP A 92 16.14 21.55 3.27
N MET A 93 15.24 20.59 3.45
CA MET A 93 15.55 19.32 4.12
C MET A 93 16.51 18.48 3.28
N PHE A 94 16.28 18.37 1.98
CA PHE A 94 17.18 17.65 1.09
C PHE A 94 18.56 18.34 1.02
N GLU A 95 18.62 19.66 0.85
CA GLU A 95 19.87 20.43 0.85
C GLU A 95 20.64 20.27 2.17
N TYR A 96 19.94 20.23 3.30
CA TYR A 96 20.54 19.93 4.59
C TYR A 96 21.10 18.50 4.62
N THR A 97 20.38 17.54 4.04
CA THR A 97 20.83 16.15 3.93
C THR A 97 22.10 16.04 3.08
N VAL A 98 22.17 16.73 1.94
CA VAL A 98 23.37 16.81 1.08
C VAL A 98 24.57 17.35 1.86
N LYS A 99 24.40 18.48 2.57
CA LYS A 99 25.47 19.08 3.41
C LYS A 99 25.93 18.14 4.52
N LYS A 100 24.99 17.51 5.22
CA LYS A 100 25.29 16.60 6.34
C LYS A 100 25.92 15.30 5.88
N ARG A 101 25.50 14.77 4.75
CA ARG A 101 25.99 13.48 4.22
C ARG A 101 27.31 13.64 3.50
N GLY A 102 27.53 14.80 2.87
CA GLY A 102 28.61 15.09 1.94
C GLY A 102 28.17 14.88 0.49
N PRO A 103 28.38 15.85 -0.39
CA PRO A 103 27.92 15.82 -1.79
C PRO A 103 28.52 14.68 -2.61
N GLU A 104 29.72 14.20 -2.24
CA GLU A 104 30.44 13.09 -2.93
C GLU A 104 29.87 11.73 -2.59
N ASN A 105 29.10 11.59 -1.50
CA ASN A 105 28.59 10.28 -1.12
C ASN A 105 27.51 9.81 -2.09
N VAL A 106 27.45 8.51 -2.30
CA VAL A 106 26.48 7.89 -3.21
C VAL A 106 25.08 8.01 -2.66
N ALA A 107 24.19 8.61 -3.45
CA ALA A 107 22.76 8.70 -3.20
C ALA A 107 22.01 7.53 -3.87
N ILE A 108 22.32 7.26 -5.14
CA ILE A 108 21.58 6.29 -5.96
C ILE A 108 22.55 5.39 -6.73
N TYR A 109 22.31 4.08 -6.62
CA TYR A 109 22.79 3.11 -7.61
C TYR A 109 21.63 2.77 -8.56
N PHE A 110 21.88 2.87 -9.85
CA PHE A 110 20.91 2.56 -10.89
C PHE A 110 21.60 1.81 -12.03
N GLU A 111 21.36 0.51 -12.09
CA GLU A 111 21.99 -0.37 -13.09
C GLU A 111 23.53 -0.17 -13.11
N ASP A 112 24.09 0.42 -14.16
CA ASP A 112 25.53 0.71 -14.24
C ASP A 112 25.89 2.17 -13.90
N GLN A 113 24.90 2.96 -13.45
CA GLN A 113 25.08 4.35 -13.08
C GLN A 113 25.20 4.53 -11.58
N VAL A 114 26.01 5.48 -11.16
CA VAL A 114 26.16 5.92 -9.77
C VAL A 114 25.92 7.42 -9.72
N TRP A 115 24.98 7.83 -8.86
CA TRP A 115 24.69 9.23 -8.63
C TRP A 115 25.05 9.61 -7.20
N THR A 116 25.81 10.67 -7.04
CA THR A 116 26.09 11.25 -5.72
C THR A 116 24.99 12.21 -5.30
N PHE A 117 24.94 12.54 -3.99
CA PHE A 117 24.03 13.56 -3.47
C PHE A 117 24.23 14.90 -4.15
N GLY A 118 25.49 15.30 -4.42
CA GLY A 118 25.82 16.54 -5.11
C GLY A 118 25.35 16.57 -6.56
N GLN A 119 25.48 15.44 -7.28
CA GLN A 119 24.99 15.31 -8.66
C GLN A 119 23.46 15.43 -8.73
N LEU A 120 22.76 14.76 -7.80
CA LEU A 120 21.29 14.82 -7.72
C LEU A 120 20.82 16.26 -7.38
N ASP A 121 21.51 16.94 -6.46
CA ASP A 121 21.20 18.33 -6.12
C ASP A 121 21.43 19.26 -7.30
N ALA A 122 22.57 19.19 -7.96
CA ALA A 122 22.91 19.97 -9.15
C ALA A 122 21.90 19.75 -10.29
N TYR A 123 21.50 18.49 -10.53
CA TYR A 123 20.49 18.17 -11.53
C TYR A 123 19.13 18.79 -11.15
N SER A 124 18.70 18.64 -9.91
CA SER A 124 17.43 19.21 -9.44
C SER A 124 17.42 20.76 -9.49
N ASN A 125 18.58 21.40 -9.29
CA ASN A 125 18.73 22.84 -9.46
C ASN A 125 18.54 23.26 -10.92
N LYS A 126 19.13 22.52 -11.87
CA LYS A 126 18.88 22.77 -13.31
C LYS A 126 17.41 22.65 -13.67
N VAL A 127 16.74 21.60 -13.18
CA VAL A 127 15.30 21.41 -13.38
C VAL A 127 14.49 22.58 -12.82
N ALA A 128 14.79 23.01 -11.60
CA ALA A 128 14.11 24.14 -10.96
C ALA A 128 14.27 25.44 -11.77
N ASN A 129 15.51 25.75 -12.19
CA ASN A 129 15.82 26.93 -12.99
C ASN A 129 15.15 26.88 -14.37
N TYR A 130 15.08 25.69 -14.98
CA TYR A 130 14.42 25.51 -16.27
C TYR A 130 12.90 25.71 -16.17
N LEU A 131 12.25 25.10 -15.18
CA LEU A 131 10.82 25.27 -14.96
C LEU A 131 10.47 26.75 -14.67
N ALA A 132 11.28 27.43 -13.87
CA ALA A 132 11.10 28.86 -13.62
C ALA A 132 11.23 29.69 -14.91
N LYS A 133 12.21 29.37 -15.79
CA LYS A 133 12.38 29.99 -17.11
C LYS A 133 11.18 29.74 -18.01
N CYS A 134 10.56 28.54 -17.94
CA CYS A 134 9.32 28.20 -18.65
C CYS A 134 8.07 28.85 -18.02
N GLY A 135 8.24 29.68 -16.99
CA GLY A 135 7.15 30.41 -16.35
C GLY A 135 6.30 29.59 -15.39
N PHE A 136 6.74 28.40 -14.95
CA PHE A 136 6.06 27.64 -13.91
C PHE A 136 6.08 28.40 -12.59
N LYS A 137 4.94 28.35 -11.90
CA LYS A 137 4.71 29.07 -10.64
C LYS A 137 4.35 28.10 -9.53
N ARG A 138 4.43 28.57 -8.30
CA ARG A 138 3.93 27.82 -7.15
C ARG A 138 2.46 27.43 -7.33
N GLY A 139 2.17 26.15 -7.12
CA GLY A 139 0.83 25.58 -7.29
C GLY A 139 0.56 24.98 -8.67
N ASP A 140 1.42 25.25 -9.67
CA ASP A 140 1.34 24.54 -10.95
C ASP A 140 1.63 23.05 -10.77
N ILE A 141 1.18 22.24 -11.72
CA ILE A 141 1.35 20.79 -11.69
C ILE A 141 2.13 20.35 -12.92
N LEU A 142 3.14 19.50 -12.68
CA LEU A 142 3.93 18.80 -13.70
C LEU A 142 3.65 17.31 -13.63
N LEU A 143 3.30 16.67 -14.74
CA LEU A 143 3.15 15.21 -14.80
C LEU A 143 4.46 14.53 -15.15
N LEU A 144 4.71 13.36 -14.55
CA LEU A 144 5.80 12.47 -14.91
C LEU A 144 5.22 11.14 -15.40
N PHE A 145 5.42 10.88 -16.70
CA PHE A 145 5.06 9.60 -17.33
C PHE A 145 6.33 8.96 -17.91
N MET A 146 7.11 8.35 -16.99
CA MET A 146 8.42 7.77 -17.33
C MET A 146 8.78 6.64 -16.36
N ASN A 147 9.65 5.74 -16.79
CA ASN A 147 10.14 4.64 -15.96
C ASN A 147 11.02 5.13 -14.80
N SER A 148 11.18 4.27 -13.80
CA SER A 148 12.06 4.56 -12.66
C SER A 148 13.51 4.75 -13.10
N CYS A 149 14.06 5.93 -12.80
CA CYS A 149 15.47 6.28 -13.07
C CYS A 149 15.89 7.45 -12.15
N PRO A 150 17.16 7.78 -12.01
CA PRO A 150 17.60 8.90 -11.18
C PRO A 150 17.04 10.26 -11.62
N ALA A 151 16.88 10.47 -12.95
CA ALA A 151 16.27 11.69 -13.47
C ALA A 151 14.84 11.89 -13.00
N TYR A 152 14.05 10.81 -12.83
CA TYR A 152 12.71 10.85 -12.26
C TYR A 152 12.68 11.58 -10.91
N ILE A 153 13.58 11.17 -10.02
CA ILE A 153 13.72 11.76 -8.69
C ILE A 153 14.20 13.22 -8.79
N GLY A 154 15.18 13.46 -9.65
CA GLY A 154 15.73 14.81 -9.84
C GLY A 154 14.75 15.81 -10.43
N ILE A 155 13.86 15.39 -11.35
CA ILE A 155 12.82 16.21 -11.95
C ILE A 155 11.78 16.57 -10.87
N TRP A 156 11.28 15.58 -10.17
CA TRP A 156 10.33 15.79 -9.10
C TRP A 156 10.90 16.71 -7.99
N LEU A 157 12.14 16.48 -7.55
CA LEU A 157 12.80 17.32 -6.55
C LEU A 157 12.99 18.75 -7.04
N GLY A 158 13.39 18.94 -8.31
CA GLY A 158 13.54 20.25 -8.93
C GLY A 158 12.22 21.00 -9.05
N ALA A 159 11.14 20.34 -9.44
CA ALA A 159 9.79 20.90 -9.44
C ALA A 159 9.41 21.39 -8.03
N THR A 160 9.70 20.60 -7.00
CA THR A 160 9.44 20.96 -5.61
C THR A 160 10.20 22.21 -5.17
N LYS A 161 11.44 22.45 -5.67
CA LYS A 161 12.25 23.64 -5.37
C LYS A 161 11.59 24.95 -5.83
N VAL A 162 10.76 24.89 -6.85
CA VAL A 162 10.00 26.05 -7.35
C VAL A 162 8.51 25.99 -6.99
N GLY A 163 8.14 25.11 -6.05
CA GLY A 163 6.77 25.01 -5.53
C GLY A 163 5.76 24.38 -6.49
N VAL A 164 6.25 23.67 -7.50
CA VAL A 164 5.45 22.91 -8.46
C VAL A 164 5.21 21.51 -7.88
N ALA A 165 3.95 21.09 -7.84
CA ALA A 165 3.59 19.73 -7.44
C ALA A 165 3.71 18.75 -8.62
N THR A 166 4.00 17.48 -8.34
CA THR A 166 4.24 16.49 -9.40
C THR A 166 3.18 15.41 -9.39
N GLY A 167 2.54 15.14 -10.53
CA GLY A 167 1.64 13.99 -10.71
C GLY A 167 2.42 12.79 -11.23
N LEU A 168 2.46 11.71 -10.44
CA LEU A 168 3.24 10.51 -10.75
C LEU A 168 2.37 9.51 -11.50
N VAL A 169 2.50 9.47 -12.84
CA VAL A 169 1.63 8.67 -13.71
C VAL A 169 2.17 7.25 -13.83
N ASN A 170 1.28 6.27 -13.67
CA ASN A 170 1.60 4.86 -13.83
C ASN A 170 1.94 4.54 -15.29
N THR A 171 3.12 3.98 -15.54
CA THR A 171 3.66 3.67 -16.86
C THR A 171 2.94 2.54 -17.60
N ASN A 172 2.12 1.77 -16.92
CA ASN A 172 1.29 0.72 -17.52
C ASN A 172 -0.05 1.21 -18.07
N LEU A 173 -0.38 2.50 -17.85
CA LEU A 173 -1.61 3.08 -18.35
C LEU A 173 -1.51 3.38 -19.85
N CYS A 174 -2.61 3.16 -20.56
CA CYS A 174 -2.74 3.44 -21.98
C CYS A 174 -4.11 4.03 -22.30
N LYS A 175 -4.25 4.60 -23.49
CA LYS A 175 -5.52 5.07 -24.05
C LYS A 175 -6.36 5.90 -23.05
N GLY A 176 -7.61 5.56 -22.88
CA GLY A 176 -8.57 6.31 -22.05
C GLY A 176 -8.17 6.44 -20.57
N SER A 177 -7.52 5.44 -19.99
CA SER A 177 -7.05 5.52 -18.59
C SER A 177 -5.92 6.52 -18.42
N LEU A 178 -4.97 6.57 -19.37
CA LEU A 178 -3.89 7.56 -19.38
C LEU A 178 -4.45 8.95 -19.61
N MET A 179 -5.37 9.13 -20.57
CA MET A 179 -6.05 10.40 -20.83
C MET A 179 -6.77 10.90 -19.57
N ASN A 180 -7.51 10.03 -18.87
CA ASN A 180 -8.19 10.41 -17.64
C ASN A 180 -7.20 10.90 -16.57
N CYS A 181 -6.07 10.24 -16.40
CA CYS A 181 -5.05 10.67 -15.46
C CYS A 181 -4.50 12.06 -15.79
N ILE A 182 -4.22 12.33 -17.06
CA ILE A 182 -3.70 13.63 -17.51
C ILE A 182 -4.75 14.73 -17.25
N LYS A 183 -6.00 14.51 -17.60
CA LYS A 183 -7.09 15.49 -17.42
C LYS A 183 -7.44 15.76 -15.95
N THR A 184 -7.33 14.74 -15.08
CA THR A 184 -7.75 14.85 -13.67
C THR A 184 -6.99 15.93 -12.90
N LEU A 185 -5.71 16.16 -13.22
CA LEU A 185 -4.87 17.09 -12.47
C LEU A 185 -4.79 18.50 -13.08
N SER A 186 -5.37 18.73 -14.26
CA SER A 186 -5.23 20.01 -14.98
C SER A 186 -3.77 20.49 -15.02
N ALA A 187 -2.87 19.57 -15.35
CA ALA A 187 -1.43 19.82 -15.33
C ALA A 187 -1.02 20.79 -16.45
N ARG A 188 -0.05 21.65 -16.16
CA ARG A 188 0.48 22.60 -17.14
C ARG A 188 1.43 21.96 -18.13
N GLY A 189 2.15 20.91 -17.72
CA GLY A 189 3.07 20.19 -18.58
C GLY A 189 3.28 18.75 -18.20
N ILE A 190 3.88 17.98 -19.08
CA ILE A 190 4.21 16.57 -18.89
C ILE A 190 5.61 16.27 -19.37
N VAL A 191 6.35 15.47 -18.58
CA VAL A 191 7.62 14.86 -18.96
C VAL A 191 7.36 13.39 -19.26
N VAL A 192 7.66 12.99 -20.48
CA VAL A 192 7.44 11.64 -21.00
C VAL A 192 8.79 10.94 -21.21
N GLY A 193 8.93 9.73 -20.70
CA GLY A 193 10.09 8.90 -20.98
C GLY A 193 10.14 8.46 -22.43
N SER A 194 11.32 8.42 -23.01
CA SER A 194 11.51 8.03 -24.43
C SER A 194 10.95 6.66 -24.75
N SER A 195 10.99 5.75 -23.78
CA SER A 195 10.43 4.39 -23.88
C SER A 195 8.90 4.35 -23.92
N LEU A 196 8.22 5.43 -23.53
CA LEU A 196 6.76 5.54 -23.45
C LEU A 196 6.18 6.51 -24.48
N LYS A 197 7.03 7.03 -25.39
CA LYS A 197 6.66 8.01 -26.41
C LYS A 197 5.47 7.53 -27.25
N GLU A 198 5.55 6.35 -27.83
CA GLU A 198 4.50 5.77 -28.67
C GLU A 198 3.17 5.64 -27.90
N THR A 199 3.21 5.15 -26.65
CA THR A 199 2.03 5.05 -25.79
C THR A 199 1.41 6.43 -25.52
N PHE A 200 2.24 7.46 -25.32
CA PHE A 200 1.76 8.82 -25.10
C PHE A 200 1.18 9.42 -26.38
N GLU A 201 1.79 9.19 -27.53
CA GLU A 201 1.32 9.69 -28.85
C GLU A 201 -0.08 9.18 -29.17
N THR A 202 -0.44 7.93 -28.82
CA THR A 202 -1.79 7.40 -29.03
C THR A 202 -2.87 8.20 -28.27
N VAL A 203 -2.49 8.95 -27.22
CA VAL A 203 -3.41 9.78 -26.42
C VAL A 203 -3.38 11.24 -26.88
N ASN A 204 -2.20 11.70 -27.34
CA ASN A 204 -1.98 13.08 -27.77
C ASN A 204 -2.64 13.39 -29.13
N GLU A 205 -2.84 12.38 -29.98
CA GLU A 205 -3.55 12.51 -31.27
C GLU A 205 -4.99 13.04 -31.14
N TYR A 206 -5.59 12.89 -29.96
CA TYR A 206 -6.95 13.40 -29.71
C TYR A 206 -7.03 14.91 -29.45
N ASN A 207 -5.92 15.66 -29.53
CA ASN A 207 -5.81 17.15 -29.39
C ASN A 207 -6.62 17.79 -28.23
N ASP A 208 -7.01 16.98 -27.24
CA ASP A 208 -7.92 17.38 -26.14
C ASP A 208 -7.17 17.45 -24.79
N LEU A 209 -5.84 17.45 -24.84
CA LEU A 209 -4.99 17.60 -23.66
C LEU A 209 -4.62 19.08 -23.52
N SER A 210 -5.13 19.73 -22.47
CA SER A 210 -4.83 21.14 -22.14
C SER A 210 -3.39 21.34 -21.62
N LEU A 211 -2.41 20.64 -22.22
CA LEU A 211 -0.99 20.73 -21.84
C LEU A 211 -0.30 21.83 -22.62
N GLU A 212 0.31 22.80 -21.91
CA GLU A 212 1.09 23.86 -22.56
C GLU A 212 2.46 23.34 -23.03
N MET A 213 3.02 22.35 -22.33
CA MET A 213 4.38 21.86 -22.56
C MET A 213 4.49 20.35 -22.48
N ILE A 214 5.18 19.77 -23.46
CA ILE A 214 5.47 18.33 -23.52
C ILE A 214 6.99 18.18 -23.74
N TRP A 215 7.64 17.39 -22.87
CA TRP A 215 9.05 17.08 -22.98
C TRP A 215 9.29 15.59 -23.08
N LEU A 216 10.28 15.20 -23.89
CA LEU A 216 10.80 13.85 -23.96
C LEU A 216 12.14 13.76 -23.22
N VAL A 217 12.25 12.78 -22.33
CA VAL A 217 13.46 12.49 -21.55
C VAL A 217 14.04 11.16 -22.01
N ASP A 218 15.35 11.11 -22.25
CA ASP A 218 16.06 9.85 -22.43
C ASP A 218 16.41 9.26 -21.06
N GLU A 219 15.67 8.25 -20.66
CA GLU A 219 15.77 7.60 -19.33
C GLU A 219 17.12 6.86 -19.16
N LYS A 220 17.77 6.47 -20.25
CA LYS A 220 19.06 5.76 -20.22
C LYS A 220 20.25 6.70 -20.11
N ARG A 221 20.08 7.96 -20.53
CA ARG A 221 21.11 9.01 -20.52
C ARG A 221 20.73 10.14 -19.55
N SER A 222 20.57 9.82 -18.31
CA SER A 222 20.10 10.78 -17.33
C SER A 222 21.12 11.84 -16.91
N LEU A 223 22.40 11.73 -17.28
CA LEU A 223 23.39 12.82 -17.12
C LEU A 223 23.53 13.59 -18.44
N PRO A 224 23.55 14.93 -18.40
CA PRO A 224 23.68 15.75 -19.60
C PRO A 224 25.12 15.75 -20.11
N GLU A 225 25.53 14.73 -20.82
CA GLU A 225 26.72 14.77 -21.64
C GLU A 225 26.30 14.96 -23.10
N THR A 226 26.66 16.14 -23.64
CA THR A 226 26.62 16.58 -25.03
C THR A 226 25.29 16.52 -25.79
N ALA A 227 24.90 17.68 -26.28
CA ALA A 227 23.76 17.92 -27.15
C ALA A 227 23.85 17.16 -28.48
N TYR A 228 22.81 16.38 -28.81
CA TYR A 228 22.52 16.02 -30.19
C TYR A 228 21.24 16.73 -30.64
N SER A 229 21.42 17.62 -31.63
CA SER A 229 20.32 18.27 -32.32
C SER A 229 19.80 17.34 -33.40
N ASN A 230 18.55 16.92 -33.33
CA ASN A 230 17.69 16.64 -34.48
C ASN A 230 16.28 16.29 -33.98
N SER A 231 15.36 17.26 -33.99
CA SER A 231 13.93 16.97 -34.04
C SER A 231 13.13 18.17 -34.52
N THR A 232 12.42 17.95 -35.60
CA THR A 232 11.48 18.86 -36.28
C THR A 232 10.03 18.69 -35.73
N SER A 233 9.84 18.51 -34.44
CA SER A 233 8.50 18.42 -33.83
C SER A 233 8.37 19.36 -32.65
N SER A 234 7.15 19.78 -32.34
CA SER A 234 6.78 20.64 -31.19
C SER A 234 7.14 20.07 -29.82
N THR A 235 7.73 18.88 -29.77
CA THR A 235 8.20 18.19 -28.56
C THR A 235 9.67 18.55 -28.31
N CYS A 236 9.95 19.19 -27.16
CA CYS A 236 11.31 19.57 -26.78
C CYS A 236 12.03 18.42 -26.10
N SER A 237 13.31 18.20 -26.45
CA SER A 237 14.16 17.27 -25.68
C SER A 237 14.51 17.87 -24.33
N TRP A 238 14.14 17.17 -23.25
CA TRP A 238 14.43 17.56 -21.88
C TRP A 238 15.94 17.71 -21.60
N ASN A 239 16.72 16.73 -22.07
CA ASN A 239 18.16 16.71 -21.83
C ASN A 239 18.88 17.89 -22.50
N ILE A 240 18.46 18.25 -23.72
CA ILE A 240 19.00 19.43 -24.44
C ILE A 240 18.61 20.72 -23.71
N ALA A 241 17.36 20.82 -23.27
CA ALA A 241 16.87 21.99 -22.57
C ALA A 241 17.62 22.23 -21.25
N LEU A 242 17.88 21.16 -20.49
CA LEU A 242 18.65 21.24 -19.24
C LEU A 242 20.14 21.53 -19.44
N ALA A 243 20.73 21.15 -20.58
CA ALA A 243 22.14 21.42 -20.87
C ALA A 243 22.44 22.93 -20.93
N GLN A 244 21.44 23.73 -21.31
CA GLN A 244 21.55 25.19 -21.44
C GLN A 244 21.28 25.97 -20.15
N VAL A 245 21.03 25.29 -19.06
CA VAL A 245 20.62 25.94 -17.79
C VAL A 245 21.71 25.77 -16.72
N PRO A 246 22.02 26.82 -15.96
CA PRO A 246 23.02 26.74 -14.91
C PRO A 246 22.56 25.81 -13.78
N HIS A 247 23.53 25.16 -13.14
CA HIS A 247 23.30 24.23 -12.01
C HIS A 247 23.33 24.95 -10.64
N CYS A 248 23.45 26.28 -10.63
CA CYS A 248 23.38 27.05 -9.38
C CYS A 248 22.00 26.90 -8.71
N ALA A 249 21.98 27.11 -7.42
CA ALA A 249 20.74 27.08 -6.66
C ALA A 249 19.71 28.06 -7.27
N PRO A 250 18.43 27.66 -7.42
CA PRO A 250 17.38 28.55 -7.91
C PRO A 250 17.18 29.72 -6.92
N ILE A 251 16.59 30.81 -7.41
CA ILE A 251 16.20 31.91 -6.56
C ILE A 251 15.23 31.35 -5.50
N PRO A 252 15.53 31.52 -4.20
CA PRO A 252 14.67 30.97 -3.17
C PRO A 252 13.26 31.57 -3.28
N LEU A 253 12.27 30.71 -3.39
CA LEU A 253 10.89 31.14 -3.19
C LEU A 253 10.74 31.68 -1.76
N PRO A 254 9.80 32.64 -1.53
CA PRO A 254 9.48 33.06 -0.19
C PRO A 254 9.27 31.84 0.70
N ARG A 255 10.01 31.76 1.80
CA ARG A 255 10.00 30.58 2.71
C ARG A 255 8.67 30.50 3.45
N ILE A 256 7.61 30.11 2.76
CA ILE A 256 6.35 29.74 3.37
C ILE A 256 6.45 28.24 3.68
N ALA A 257 6.81 27.94 4.92
CA ALA A 257 6.83 26.55 5.41
C ALA A 257 5.40 26.04 5.60
N ASN A 258 4.68 25.86 4.51
CA ASN A 258 3.35 25.27 4.54
C ASN A 258 3.48 23.74 4.37
N LEU A 259 3.40 23.02 5.48
CA LEU A 259 3.42 21.57 5.47
C LEU A 259 2.19 20.93 4.78
N ARG A 260 1.12 21.71 4.60
CA ARG A 260 -0.10 21.27 3.88
C ARG A 260 -0.01 21.48 2.37
N GLU A 261 1.05 22.09 1.87
CA GLU A 261 1.25 22.25 0.44
C GLU A 261 1.36 20.89 -0.24
N HIS A 262 0.70 20.71 -1.38
CA HIS A 262 0.75 19.49 -2.15
C HIS A 262 2.17 19.29 -2.68
N LEU A 263 2.70 18.10 -2.49
CA LEU A 263 4.03 17.73 -2.93
C LEU A 263 3.97 16.89 -4.20
N ILE A 264 3.24 15.79 -4.10
CA ILE A 264 3.02 14.85 -5.21
C ILE A 264 1.57 14.40 -5.23
N TYR A 265 1.14 13.94 -6.40
CA TYR A 265 -0.11 13.21 -6.58
C TYR A 265 0.21 11.79 -7.02
N VAL A 266 -0.39 10.81 -6.34
CA VAL A 266 -0.21 9.39 -6.64
C VAL A 266 -1.54 8.82 -7.10
N TYR A 267 -1.57 8.23 -8.29
CA TYR A 267 -2.79 7.61 -8.80
C TYR A 267 -2.99 6.24 -8.17
N THR A 268 -4.19 6.02 -7.63
CA THR A 268 -4.62 4.75 -7.06
C THR A 268 -5.65 4.10 -7.98
N SER A 269 -5.47 2.81 -8.26
CA SER A 269 -6.49 2.01 -8.94
C SER A 269 -7.61 1.72 -7.94
N GLY A 270 -8.72 2.42 -8.05
CA GLY A 270 -9.93 2.05 -7.32
C GLY A 270 -10.44 0.69 -7.78
N THR A 271 -11.00 -0.12 -6.88
CA THR A 271 -11.62 -1.42 -7.20
C THR A 271 -12.78 -1.32 -8.20
N THR A 272 -13.28 -0.12 -8.47
CA THR A 272 -14.53 0.13 -9.20
C THR A 272 -14.44 1.17 -10.30
N GLY A 273 -13.26 1.56 -10.81
CA GLY A 273 -13.26 2.62 -11.82
C GLY A 273 -11.88 3.12 -12.26
N LEU A 274 -11.92 4.26 -12.96
CA LEU A 274 -10.72 4.96 -13.43
C LEU A 274 -9.78 5.36 -12.26
N PRO A 275 -8.46 5.45 -12.51
CA PRO A 275 -7.50 5.85 -11.49
C PRO A 275 -7.83 7.21 -10.86
N LYS A 276 -7.72 7.31 -9.54
CA LYS A 276 -7.98 8.51 -8.75
C LYS A 276 -6.67 9.09 -8.24
N ALA A 277 -6.49 10.41 -8.34
CA ALA A 277 -5.30 11.10 -7.85
C ALA A 277 -5.42 11.36 -6.35
N ALA A 278 -4.66 10.64 -5.53
CA ALA A 278 -4.54 10.87 -4.10
C ALA A 278 -3.57 12.03 -3.84
N ILE A 279 -3.94 12.92 -2.93
CA ILE A 279 -3.15 14.08 -2.55
C ILE A 279 -2.12 13.68 -1.50
N ILE A 280 -0.84 13.92 -1.78
CA ILE A 280 0.24 13.75 -0.82
C ILE A 280 0.84 15.12 -0.52
N THR A 281 0.52 15.63 0.66
CA THR A 281 1.09 16.86 1.17
C THR A 281 2.53 16.65 1.66
N LYS A 282 3.30 17.73 1.83
CA LYS A 282 4.65 17.69 2.43
C LYS A 282 4.64 17.03 3.80
N LEU A 283 3.61 17.33 4.60
CA LEU A 283 3.39 16.68 5.90
C LEU A 283 3.19 15.17 5.74
N ARG A 284 2.24 14.76 4.89
CA ARG A 284 1.91 13.35 4.67
C ARG A 284 3.13 12.56 4.21
N TYR A 285 3.90 13.10 3.25
CA TYR A 285 5.14 12.50 2.79
C TYR A 285 6.12 12.29 3.95
N THR A 286 6.34 13.34 4.75
CA THR A 286 7.26 13.28 5.89
C THR A 286 6.80 12.26 6.94
N LEU A 287 5.50 12.21 7.27
CA LEU A 287 4.96 11.24 8.23
C LEU A 287 5.21 9.79 7.80
N LEU A 288 5.01 9.48 6.51
CA LEU A 288 5.24 8.15 5.97
C LEU A 288 6.72 7.74 6.03
N VAL A 289 7.61 8.65 5.64
CA VAL A 289 9.06 8.40 5.64
C VAL A 289 9.61 8.22 7.06
N VAL A 290 9.24 9.12 7.98
CA VAL A 290 9.66 9.06 9.39
C VAL A 290 9.07 7.84 10.06
N GLY A 291 7.79 7.55 9.79
CA GLY A 291 7.11 6.36 10.29
C GLY A 291 7.84 5.08 9.90
N ALA A 292 8.13 4.88 8.62
CA ALA A 292 8.86 3.71 8.13
C ALA A 292 10.25 3.58 8.78
N LYS A 293 10.99 4.69 8.91
CA LYS A 293 12.31 4.70 9.56
C LYS A 293 12.27 4.14 10.97
N TYR A 294 11.39 4.67 11.80
CA TYR A 294 11.39 4.34 13.23
C TYR A 294 10.63 3.03 13.51
N SER A 295 9.65 2.66 12.70
CA SER A 295 8.96 1.37 12.81
C SER A 295 9.89 0.20 12.51
N PHE A 296 10.75 0.33 11.51
CA PHE A 296 11.62 -0.78 11.08
C PHE A 296 13.07 -0.61 11.48
N GLY A 297 13.42 0.45 12.19
CA GLY A 297 14.79 0.67 12.65
C GLY A 297 15.78 0.85 11.49
N ILE A 298 15.37 1.59 10.44
CA ILE A 298 16.25 1.93 9.31
C ILE A 298 17.34 2.89 9.80
N ARG A 299 18.60 2.53 9.58
CA ARG A 299 19.78 3.29 9.98
C ARG A 299 20.28 4.15 8.85
N GLN A 300 20.94 5.25 9.14
CA GLN A 300 21.53 6.12 8.10
C GLN A 300 22.57 5.39 7.23
N SER A 301 23.25 4.39 7.79
CA SER A 301 24.25 3.57 7.10
C SER A 301 23.64 2.49 6.21
N ASP A 302 22.32 2.28 6.27
CA ASP A 302 21.69 1.24 5.45
C ASP A 302 21.68 1.63 3.97
N ILE A 303 21.93 0.64 3.12
CA ILE A 303 21.70 0.69 1.69
C ILE A 303 20.39 -0.03 1.40
N ILE A 304 19.44 0.69 0.82
CA ILE A 304 18.07 0.22 0.63
C ILE A 304 17.89 -0.22 -0.83
N TYR A 305 17.55 -1.48 -1.03
CA TYR A 305 17.12 -1.97 -2.34
C TYR A 305 15.64 -1.65 -2.54
N ASP A 306 15.36 -0.79 -3.51
CA ASP A 306 14.02 -0.32 -3.87
C ASP A 306 13.69 -0.70 -5.33
N PRO A 307 13.23 -1.93 -5.57
CA PRO A 307 12.87 -2.39 -6.91
C PRO A 307 11.47 -1.93 -7.36
N LEU A 308 10.79 -1.13 -6.51
CA LEU A 308 9.39 -0.76 -6.72
C LEU A 308 9.26 0.43 -7.67
N PRO A 309 8.17 0.53 -8.43
CA PRO A 309 7.92 1.69 -9.27
C PRO A 309 7.85 2.99 -8.46
N LEU A 310 8.57 4.02 -8.91
CA LEU A 310 8.66 5.30 -8.19
C LEU A 310 7.35 6.11 -8.23
N TYR A 311 6.44 5.79 -9.13
CA TYR A 311 5.11 6.41 -9.16
C TYR A 311 4.15 5.87 -8.10
N HIS A 312 4.55 4.83 -7.33
CA HIS A 312 3.80 4.35 -6.17
C HIS A 312 4.39 4.85 -4.86
N SER A 313 3.52 5.01 -3.86
CA SER A 313 3.91 5.48 -2.53
C SER A 313 4.96 4.59 -1.86
N ALA A 314 4.97 3.29 -2.12
CA ALA A 314 5.97 2.39 -1.56
C ALA A 314 7.38 2.74 -2.05
N GLY A 315 7.64 2.78 -3.37
CA GLY A 315 8.93 3.18 -3.93
C GLY A 315 9.20 4.67 -3.77
N GLY A 316 8.29 5.52 -4.28
CA GLY A 316 8.50 6.97 -4.33
C GLY A 316 8.49 7.69 -2.98
N ILE A 317 7.84 7.12 -1.95
CA ILE A 317 7.79 7.73 -0.61
C ILE A 317 8.64 6.93 0.38
N CYS A 318 8.32 5.66 0.60
CA CYS A 318 8.98 4.88 1.66
C CYS A 318 10.44 4.55 1.33
N GLY A 319 10.79 4.34 0.04
CA GLY A 319 12.16 4.11 -0.41
C GLY A 319 12.93 5.42 -0.63
N VAL A 320 12.53 6.19 -1.65
CA VAL A 320 13.19 7.44 -2.03
C VAL A 320 13.24 8.44 -0.86
N GLY A 321 12.20 8.48 -0.04
CA GLY A 321 12.14 9.39 1.11
C GLY A 321 13.23 9.15 2.14
N GLN A 322 13.69 7.91 2.32
CA GLN A 322 14.81 7.63 3.24
C GLN A 322 16.11 8.29 2.75
N MET A 323 16.34 8.28 1.44
CA MET A 323 17.47 8.97 0.82
C MET A 323 17.35 10.49 0.98
N LEU A 324 16.19 11.05 0.64
CA LEU A 324 15.98 12.51 0.64
C LEU A 324 16.05 13.13 2.03
N LEU A 325 15.44 12.49 3.04
CA LEU A 325 15.33 13.06 4.38
C LEU A 325 16.44 12.61 5.33
N TYR A 326 17.00 11.43 5.12
CA TYR A 326 17.96 10.84 6.07
C TYR A 326 19.32 10.50 5.47
N GLY A 327 19.47 10.65 4.15
CA GLY A 327 20.75 10.44 3.48
C GLY A 327 21.13 8.96 3.33
N ASN A 328 20.15 8.07 3.28
CA ASN A 328 20.41 6.68 2.90
C ASN A 328 20.82 6.57 1.44
N THR A 329 21.63 5.58 1.12
CA THR A 329 21.85 5.19 -0.28
C THR A 329 20.71 4.27 -0.71
N ILE A 330 20.15 4.49 -1.90
CA ILE A 330 19.14 3.62 -2.49
C ILE A 330 19.66 2.95 -3.75
N VAL A 331 19.15 1.75 -4.01
CA VAL A 331 19.40 1.00 -5.26
C VAL A 331 18.06 0.84 -5.95
N ILE A 332 17.91 1.46 -7.12
CA ILE A 332 16.68 1.40 -7.92
C ILE A 332 16.93 0.69 -9.24
N ARG A 333 15.87 0.20 -9.86
CA ARG A 333 15.87 -0.39 -11.20
C ARG A 333 14.80 0.24 -12.08
N SER A 334 15.03 0.19 -13.40
CA SER A 334 14.02 0.61 -14.37
C SER A 334 12.77 -0.27 -14.32
N LYS A 335 12.97 -1.59 -14.16
CA LYS A 335 11.91 -2.59 -13.96
C LYS A 335 12.34 -3.62 -12.93
N PHE A 336 11.39 -4.12 -12.16
CA PHE A 336 11.60 -5.25 -11.26
C PHE A 336 12.07 -6.50 -12.01
N SER A 337 13.02 -7.22 -11.43
CA SER A 337 13.51 -8.51 -11.93
C SER A 337 13.69 -9.49 -10.76
N ALA A 338 12.87 -10.54 -10.71
CA ALA A 338 12.97 -11.56 -9.67
C ALA A 338 14.32 -12.30 -9.71
N SER A 339 14.84 -12.55 -10.91
CA SER A 339 16.13 -13.26 -11.09
C SER A 339 17.35 -12.42 -10.68
N GLN A 340 17.24 -11.08 -10.66
CA GLN A 340 18.35 -10.19 -10.32
C GLN A 340 18.28 -9.66 -8.89
N PHE A 341 17.14 -9.80 -8.20
CA PHE A 341 16.89 -9.19 -6.88
C PHE A 341 18.02 -9.44 -5.88
N TRP A 342 18.32 -10.71 -5.60
CA TRP A 342 19.36 -11.05 -4.63
C TRP A 342 20.78 -10.81 -5.15
N SER A 343 21.01 -10.94 -6.45
CA SER A 343 22.29 -10.60 -7.08
C SER A 343 22.61 -9.11 -6.94
N ASP A 344 21.61 -8.24 -7.10
CA ASP A 344 21.76 -6.81 -6.85
C ASP A 344 21.99 -6.52 -5.36
N CYS A 345 21.26 -7.18 -4.47
CA CYS A 345 21.46 -7.02 -3.03
C CYS A 345 22.90 -7.40 -2.60
N VAL A 346 23.49 -8.41 -3.24
CA VAL A 346 24.91 -8.79 -3.03
C VAL A 346 25.83 -7.75 -3.64
N LYS A 347 25.63 -7.39 -4.93
CA LYS A 347 26.46 -6.45 -5.70
C LYS A 347 26.60 -5.11 -4.97
N TYR A 348 25.48 -4.55 -4.50
CA TYR A 348 25.43 -3.23 -3.88
C TYR A 348 25.49 -3.28 -2.35
N LYS A 349 25.70 -4.47 -1.76
CA LYS A 349 25.77 -4.66 -0.30
C LYS A 349 24.54 -4.11 0.43
N CYS A 350 23.36 -4.35 -0.11
CA CYS A 350 22.11 -3.87 0.47
C CYS A 350 21.88 -4.51 1.84
N THR A 351 21.41 -3.70 2.79
CA THR A 351 21.13 -4.12 4.17
C THR A 351 19.64 -4.10 4.49
N VAL A 352 18.85 -3.42 3.65
CA VAL A 352 17.39 -3.34 3.70
C VAL A 352 16.85 -3.55 2.30
N ALA A 353 15.76 -4.28 2.16
CA ALA A 353 15.07 -4.48 0.88
C ALA A 353 13.59 -4.16 1.00
N GLN A 354 13.03 -3.52 -0.03
CA GLN A 354 11.59 -3.32 -0.13
C GLN A 354 10.92 -4.43 -0.92
N TYR A 355 9.70 -4.76 -0.53
CA TYR A 355 8.88 -5.71 -1.25
C TYR A 355 7.41 -5.28 -1.32
N ILE A 356 6.68 -5.92 -2.22
CA ILE A 356 5.24 -6.14 -2.18
C ILE A 356 5.05 -7.65 -2.12
N GLY A 357 4.02 -8.14 -1.43
CA GLY A 357 3.86 -9.58 -1.15
C GLY A 357 3.97 -10.48 -2.38
N GLU A 358 3.50 -10.01 -3.54
CA GLU A 358 3.61 -10.73 -4.80
C GLU A 358 5.08 -10.85 -5.28
N ILE A 359 5.92 -9.86 -5.02
CA ILE A 359 7.37 -9.96 -5.28
C ILE A 359 7.97 -11.10 -4.47
N CYS A 360 7.58 -11.26 -3.20
CA CYS A 360 8.07 -12.36 -2.36
C CYS A 360 7.70 -13.72 -2.94
N ARG A 361 6.51 -13.86 -3.52
CA ARG A 361 6.08 -15.07 -4.24
C ARG A 361 6.96 -15.32 -5.47
N TYR A 362 7.17 -14.31 -6.31
CA TYR A 362 8.05 -14.44 -7.48
C TYR A 362 9.49 -14.82 -7.12
N LEU A 363 10.01 -14.30 -6.02
CA LEU A 363 11.35 -14.66 -5.53
C LEU A 363 11.40 -16.13 -5.11
N LEU A 364 10.37 -16.63 -4.44
CA LEU A 364 10.27 -18.04 -4.05
C LEU A 364 10.14 -18.99 -5.26
N CYS A 365 9.52 -18.54 -6.35
CA CYS A 365 9.42 -19.31 -7.60
C CYS A 365 10.75 -19.39 -8.37
N GLN A 366 11.75 -18.54 -8.05
CA GLN A 366 13.06 -18.63 -8.72
C GLN A 366 13.84 -19.86 -8.31
N PRO A 367 14.69 -20.43 -9.20
CA PRO A 367 15.63 -21.48 -8.82
C PRO A 367 16.51 -21.03 -7.64
N VAL A 368 16.85 -21.97 -6.76
CA VAL A 368 17.75 -21.69 -5.63
C VAL A 368 19.14 -21.32 -6.14
N ARG A 369 19.70 -20.23 -5.61
CA ARG A 369 21.02 -19.70 -6.00
C ARG A 369 21.86 -19.39 -4.75
N PRO A 370 23.21 -19.39 -4.85
CA PRO A 370 24.06 -18.99 -3.74
C PRO A 370 23.74 -17.57 -3.24
N THR A 371 23.37 -16.65 -4.12
CA THR A 371 23.00 -15.27 -3.80
C THR A 371 21.79 -15.16 -2.88
N ASP A 372 20.96 -16.20 -2.79
CA ASP A 372 19.78 -16.24 -1.89
C ASP A 372 20.18 -16.05 -0.41
N LYS A 373 21.43 -16.37 -0.03
CA LYS A 373 21.94 -16.26 1.35
C LYS A 373 23.23 -15.45 1.50
N GLN A 374 23.86 -15.03 0.38
CA GLN A 374 25.14 -14.31 0.42
C GLN A 374 24.99 -12.79 0.61
N HIS A 375 23.75 -12.28 0.63
CA HIS A 375 23.47 -10.87 0.85
C HIS A 375 23.51 -10.47 2.33
N HIS A 376 23.50 -9.15 2.57
CA HIS A 376 23.51 -8.57 3.92
C HIS A 376 22.16 -7.99 4.38
N VAL A 377 21.08 -8.31 3.67
CA VAL A 377 19.74 -7.81 3.99
C VAL A 377 19.29 -8.36 5.35
N ARG A 378 19.16 -7.47 6.33
CA ARG A 378 18.69 -7.78 7.68
C ARG A 378 17.19 -7.57 7.86
N ILE A 379 16.62 -6.67 7.07
CA ILE A 379 15.20 -6.32 7.09
C ILE A 379 14.68 -6.33 5.65
N ALA A 380 13.58 -7.02 5.43
CA ALA A 380 12.71 -6.79 4.29
C ALA A 380 11.44 -6.07 4.79
N PHE A 381 11.10 -4.91 4.22
CA PHE A 381 9.90 -4.18 4.61
C PHE A 381 8.99 -3.93 3.40
N GLY A 382 7.70 -4.02 3.65
CA GLY A 382 6.71 -3.88 2.59
C GLY A 382 5.30 -4.18 3.08
N ASN A 383 4.43 -4.47 2.17
CA ASN A 383 3.03 -4.79 2.44
C ASN A 383 2.51 -5.94 1.59
N GLY A 384 1.55 -6.69 2.13
CA GLY A 384 0.84 -7.75 1.42
C GLY A 384 1.57 -9.09 1.39
N LEU A 385 2.53 -9.34 2.28
CA LEU A 385 3.15 -10.66 2.42
C LEU A 385 2.15 -11.65 3.01
N ARG A 386 1.79 -12.65 2.21
CA ARG A 386 0.84 -13.70 2.63
C ARG A 386 1.46 -14.58 3.72
N PRO A 387 0.70 -14.92 4.80
CA PRO A 387 1.20 -15.77 5.89
C PRO A 387 1.76 -17.12 5.40
N GLN A 388 1.19 -17.69 4.33
CA GLN A 388 1.57 -18.99 3.78
C GLN A 388 3.02 -19.05 3.31
N ILE A 389 3.50 -17.97 2.73
CA ILE A 389 4.87 -17.88 2.19
C ILE A 389 5.85 -17.20 3.15
N TRP A 390 5.37 -16.66 4.27
CA TRP A 390 6.19 -15.88 5.20
C TRP A 390 7.41 -16.64 5.73
N LYS A 391 7.19 -17.83 6.30
CA LYS A 391 8.29 -18.67 6.83
C LYS A 391 9.24 -19.12 5.73
N ALA A 392 8.69 -19.61 4.61
CA ALA A 392 9.49 -20.04 3.47
C ALA A 392 10.39 -18.91 2.95
N PHE A 393 9.86 -17.69 2.89
CA PHE A 393 10.63 -16.50 2.49
C PHE A 393 11.76 -16.20 3.48
N GLN A 394 11.47 -16.16 4.79
CA GLN A 394 12.49 -15.88 5.81
C GLN A 394 13.59 -16.94 5.84
N GLU A 395 13.23 -18.23 5.76
CA GLU A 395 14.19 -19.34 5.84
C GLU A 395 15.05 -19.45 4.59
N ARG A 396 14.42 -19.35 3.39
CA ARG A 396 15.16 -19.43 2.14
C ARG A 396 16.15 -18.30 1.99
N PHE A 397 15.72 -17.08 2.24
CA PHE A 397 16.54 -15.88 2.02
C PHE A 397 17.26 -15.38 3.28
N ASN A 398 17.17 -16.09 4.40
CA ASN A 398 17.82 -15.73 5.68
C ASN A 398 17.56 -14.27 6.11
N VAL A 399 16.33 -13.76 5.85
CA VAL A 399 15.94 -12.41 6.26
C VAL A 399 15.45 -12.46 7.70
N LYS A 400 16.16 -11.75 8.60
CA LYS A 400 15.88 -11.82 10.03
C LYS A 400 14.57 -11.17 10.44
N GLN A 401 14.21 -10.07 9.80
CA GLN A 401 13.04 -9.29 10.15
C GLN A 401 12.20 -8.98 8.91
N ILE A 402 10.92 -9.27 9.00
CA ILE A 402 9.91 -8.80 8.06
C ILE A 402 9.22 -7.59 8.69
N GLY A 403 9.34 -6.45 8.05
CA GLY A 403 8.70 -5.21 8.42
C GLY A 403 7.39 -5.05 7.63
N GLU A 404 6.38 -5.85 7.94
CA GLU A 404 5.07 -5.73 7.28
C GLU A 404 4.36 -4.48 7.76
N PHE A 405 3.70 -3.76 6.85
CA PHE A 405 2.85 -2.64 7.22
C PHE A 405 1.54 -2.64 6.42
N TYR A 406 0.55 -2.02 6.98
CA TYR A 406 -0.71 -1.75 6.31
C TYR A 406 -0.92 -0.25 6.19
N GLY A 407 -1.35 0.18 5.01
CA GLY A 407 -1.73 1.56 4.72
C GLY A 407 -2.18 1.69 3.26
N ALA A 408 -3.06 2.65 3.01
CA ALA A 408 -3.42 3.08 1.67
C ALA A 408 -2.83 4.46 1.39
N THR A 409 -2.59 4.76 0.13
CA THR A 409 -1.97 6.02 -0.30
C THR A 409 -2.73 7.23 0.23
N GLU A 410 -4.07 7.19 0.15
CA GLU A 410 -4.99 8.23 0.62
C GLU A 410 -5.30 8.15 2.12
N SER A 411 -5.04 7.01 2.77
CA SER A 411 -5.43 6.76 4.16
C SER A 411 -4.71 7.65 5.16
N ASN A 412 -5.39 8.08 6.20
CA ASN A 412 -4.79 8.72 7.38
C ASN A 412 -4.29 7.73 8.42
N THR A 413 -4.39 6.43 8.13
CA THR A 413 -3.97 5.34 9.02
C THR A 413 -2.86 4.52 8.38
N ASN A 414 -1.78 4.30 9.16
CA ASN A 414 -0.73 3.36 8.82
C ASN A 414 -0.36 2.61 10.09
N ILE A 415 -0.46 1.29 10.03
CA ILE A 415 -0.06 0.41 11.11
C ILE A 415 1.11 -0.45 10.66
N ALA A 416 2.00 -0.79 11.57
CA ALA A 416 3.22 -1.52 11.25
C ALA A 416 3.44 -2.68 12.23
N ASN A 417 3.93 -3.77 11.71
CA ASN A 417 4.42 -4.92 12.44
C ASN A 417 5.89 -4.69 12.79
N MET A 418 6.14 -4.17 13.97
CA MET A 418 7.48 -3.76 14.41
C MET A 418 8.27 -4.90 15.03
N ASP A 419 7.62 -5.94 15.52
CA ASP A 419 8.18 -7.05 16.29
C ASP A 419 8.17 -8.39 15.53
N ASN A 420 8.00 -8.34 14.21
CA ASN A 420 8.03 -9.53 13.35
C ASN A 420 6.97 -10.57 13.70
N LYS A 421 5.80 -10.14 14.16
CA LYS A 421 4.67 -11.03 14.46
C LYS A 421 4.18 -11.71 13.19
N PHE A 422 4.25 -13.02 13.15
CA PHE A 422 3.84 -13.82 12.00
C PHE A 422 2.41 -13.51 11.55
N GLY A 423 2.24 -13.17 10.27
CA GLY A 423 0.96 -12.92 9.61
C GLY A 423 0.26 -11.61 9.98
N ALA A 424 0.74 -10.86 10.98
CA ALA A 424 0.16 -9.58 11.34
C ALA A 424 0.65 -8.46 10.41
N VAL A 425 -0.26 -7.57 10.01
CA VAL A 425 0.06 -6.39 9.19
C VAL A 425 0.40 -5.16 10.03
N GLY A 426 0.25 -5.26 11.33
CA GLY A 426 0.52 -4.20 12.29
C GLY A 426 -0.20 -4.47 13.61
N TYR A 427 -0.24 -3.45 14.47
CA TYR A 427 -0.96 -3.54 15.74
C TYR A 427 -1.51 -2.19 16.20
N VAL A 428 -2.50 -2.25 17.08
CA VAL A 428 -3.01 -1.13 17.86
C VAL A 428 -2.87 -1.48 19.34
N SER A 429 -2.22 -0.60 20.11
CA SER A 429 -2.00 -0.85 21.54
C SER A 429 -3.32 -1.02 22.29
N LYS A 430 -3.41 -2.08 23.08
CA LYS A 430 -4.51 -2.30 24.03
C LYS A 430 -4.19 -1.72 25.43
N ILE A 431 -2.93 -1.31 25.66
CA ILE A 431 -2.51 -0.67 26.91
C ILE A 431 -2.87 0.82 26.88
N ILE A 432 -2.65 1.46 25.74
CA ILE A 432 -2.90 2.89 25.53
C ILE A 432 -4.01 3.02 24.47
N ASP A 433 -5.22 2.60 24.86
CA ASP A 433 -6.38 2.68 23.99
C ASP A 433 -6.69 4.14 23.63
N GLY A 434 -7.09 4.36 22.36
CA GLY A 434 -7.40 5.67 21.83
C GLY A 434 -6.20 6.57 21.49
N PHE A 435 -4.96 6.15 21.79
CA PHE A 435 -3.77 6.90 21.40
C PHE A 435 -3.57 6.92 19.88
N TYR A 436 -3.85 5.78 19.24
CA TYR A 436 -3.91 5.66 17.77
C TYR A 436 -5.33 5.17 17.39
N PRO A 437 -6.30 6.08 17.19
CA PRO A 437 -7.70 5.73 17.06
C PRO A 437 -7.99 5.09 15.69
N CYS A 438 -7.82 3.79 15.65
CA CYS A 438 -8.06 2.90 14.55
C CYS A 438 -8.81 1.68 15.10
N TYR A 439 -10.02 1.42 14.62
CA TYR A 439 -10.90 0.40 15.13
C TYR A 439 -11.48 -0.45 14.00
N ILE A 440 -12.01 -1.61 14.36
CA ILE A 440 -12.75 -2.49 13.47
C ILE A 440 -14.21 -2.44 13.86
N ILE A 441 -15.08 -2.05 12.93
CA ILE A 441 -16.53 -1.94 13.14
C ILE A 441 -17.24 -3.09 12.45
N LYS A 442 -18.37 -3.51 13.05
CA LYS A 442 -19.24 -4.51 12.44
C LYS A 442 -19.90 -3.96 11.19
N ILE A 443 -19.98 -4.80 10.18
CA ILE A 443 -20.63 -4.49 8.91
C ILE A 443 -21.71 -5.52 8.62
N ASP A 444 -22.74 -5.09 7.97
CA ASP A 444 -23.68 -5.94 7.29
C ASP A 444 -23.02 -6.45 6.01
N VAL A 445 -23.01 -7.75 5.82
CA VAL A 445 -22.22 -8.39 4.77
C VAL A 445 -22.85 -8.21 3.39
N ASP A 446 -24.17 -8.09 3.34
CA ASP A 446 -24.93 -7.95 2.10
C ASP A 446 -24.87 -6.51 1.58
N THR A 447 -25.17 -5.56 2.45
CA THR A 447 -25.17 -4.13 2.12
C THR A 447 -23.78 -3.50 2.18
N LYS A 448 -22.82 -4.15 2.89
CA LYS A 448 -21.48 -3.63 3.21
C LYS A 448 -21.51 -2.33 4.03
N GLU A 449 -22.67 -2.02 4.62
CA GLU A 449 -22.87 -0.85 5.47
C GLU A 449 -22.55 -1.16 6.94
N PRO A 450 -22.10 -0.15 7.70
CA PRO A 450 -21.86 -0.31 9.14
C PRO A 450 -23.11 -0.70 9.91
N ILE A 451 -23.02 -1.74 10.74
CA ILE A 451 -24.08 -2.10 11.70
C ILE A 451 -24.06 -1.08 12.82
N ARG A 452 -25.23 -0.51 13.11
CA ARG A 452 -25.39 0.53 14.11
C ARG A 452 -26.28 0.10 15.26
N ASP A 453 -25.95 0.55 16.43
CA ASP A 453 -26.81 0.42 17.60
C ASP A 453 -28.12 1.19 17.38
N PRO A 454 -29.29 0.55 17.53
CA PRO A 454 -30.58 1.16 17.20
C PRO A 454 -30.98 2.33 18.13
N ILE A 455 -30.38 2.43 19.30
CA ILE A 455 -30.70 3.48 20.28
C ILE A 455 -29.82 4.70 20.06
N THR A 456 -28.51 4.49 19.92
CA THR A 456 -27.53 5.59 19.80
C THR A 456 -27.28 6.03 18.36
N GLY A 457 -27.51 5.16 17.39
CA GLY A 457 -27.18 5.35 15.98
C GLY A 457 -25.67 5.27 15.68
N LEU A 458 -24.84 4.86 16.65
CA LEU A 458 -23.41 4.72 16.54
C LEU A 458 -23.03 3.33 15.99
N CYS A 459 -21.84 3.21 15.40
CA CYS A 459 -21.36 1.92 14.92
C CYS A 459 -21.01 0.98 16.06
N ILE A 460 -21.22 -0.32 15.85
CA ILE A 460 -20.85 -1.37 16.80
C ILE A 460 -19.43 -1.84 16.49
N LEU A 461 -18.58 -1.89 17.51
CA LEU A 461 -17.21 -2.41 17.38
C LEU A 461 -17.22 -3.94 17.32
N CYS A 462 -16.25 -4.50 16.59
CA CYS A 462 -16.01 -5.94 16.57
C CYS A 462 -15.36 -6.42 17.85
N GLU A 463 -15.69 -7.65 18.25
CA GLU A 463 -15.00 -8.38 19.30
C GLU A 463 -13.61 -8.86 18.82
N PRO A 464 -12.70 -9.24 19.73
CA PRO A 464 -11.42 -9.84 19.33
C PRO A 464 -11.60 -11.02 18.39
N ASN A 465 -10.81 -11.04 17.31
CA ASN A 465 -10.85 -12.01 16.20
C ASN A 465 -12.13 -12.00 15.34
N GLU A 466 -13.07 -11.10 15.61
CA GLU A 466 -14.24 -10.91 14.76
C GLU A 466 -13.86 -10.07 13.53
N PRO A 467 -14.17 -10.54 12.30
CA PRO A 467 -13.95 -9.77 11.08
C PRO A 467 -14.84 -8.52 11.00
N GLY A 468 -14.26 -7.43 10.52
CA GLY A 468 -15.04 -6.20 10.31
C GLY A 468 -14.26 -5.16 9.49
N HIS A 469 -14.89 -4.02 9.28
CA HIS A 469 -14.34 -2.93 8.49
C HIS A 469 -13.38 -2.08 9.32
N LEU A 470 -12.14 -1.94 8.83
CA LEU A 470 -11.16 -1.06 9.45
C LEU A 470 -11.50 0.41 9.20
N VAL A 471 -11.60 1.18 10.27
CA VAL A 471 -11.86 2.62 10.24
C VAL A 471 -10.84 3.38 11.07
N ALA A 472 -10.52 4.62 10.65
CA ALA A 472 -9.58 5.48 11.35
C ALA A 472 -10.15 6.89 11.54
N ARG A 473 -10.00 7.45 12.74
CA ARG A 473 -10.56 8.75 13.07
C ARG A 473 -9.91 9.87 12.25
N ILE A 474 -10.74 10.73 11.67
CA ILE A 474 -10.31 11.97 11.00
C ILE A 474 -10.28 13.11 12.02
N GLY A 475 -9.18 13.85 12.06
CA GLY A 475 -9.01 15.03 12.90
C GLY A 475 -8.53 16.21 12.07
N SER A 476 -9.27 17.31 12.07
CA SER A 476 -8.96 18.50 11.28
C SER A 476 -7.73 19.28 11.79
N ASN A 477 -7.45 19.21 13.07
CA ASN A 477 -6.36 19.96 13.73
C ASN A 477 -5.20 19.06 14.21
N ASP A 478 -5.26 17.77 13.95
CA ASP A 478 -4.22 16.82 14.33
C ASP A 478 -3.45 16.35 13.09
N PRO A 479 -2.18 16.74 12.94
CA PRO A 479 -1.36 16.37 11.78
C PRO A 479 -1.34 14.87 11.47
N PHE A 480 -1.50 14.02 12.49
CA PHE A 480 -1.48 12.56 12.36
C PHE A 480 -2.82 11.97 11.90
N ARG A 481 -3.91 12.74 12.02
CA ARG A 481 -5.27 12.28 11.75
C ARG A 481 -5.94 12.99 10.58
N MET A 482 -5.17 13.82 9.89
CA MET A 482 -5.68 14.52 8.71
C MET A 482 -5.92 13.54 7.57
N PHE A 483 -7.01 13.74 6.86
CA PHE A 483 -7.34 13.03 5.65
C PHE A 483 -7.28 14.03 4.48
N ASP A 484 -6.24 13.93 3.66
CA ASP A 484 -6.05 14.83 2.51
C ASP A 484 -6.91 14.42 1.32
N GLY A 485 -7.30 13.15 1.22
CA GLY A 485 -8.24 12.63 0.22
C GLY A 485 -7.70 12.56 -1.20
N TYR A 486 -8.62 12.70 -2.12
CA TYR A 486 -8.37 12.73 -3.57
C TYR A 486 -8.64 14.14 -4.12
N VAL A 487 -8.10 14.43 -5.30
CA VAL A 487 -8.43 15.67 -6.02
C VAL A 487 -9.94 15.75 -6.31
N ASN A 488 -10.57 14.62 -6.60
CA ASN A 488 -12.03 14.53 -6.69
C ASN A 488 -12.64 14.49 -5.28
N SER A 489 -13.35 15.54 -4.89
CA SER A 489 -13.98 15.68 -3.58
C SER A 489 -15.09 14.64 -3.32
N GLU A 490 -15.86 14.27 -4.34
CA GLU A 490 -16.90 13.24 -4.23
C GLU A 490 -16.28 11.86 -3.91
N ALA A 491 -15.14 11.54 -4.54
CA ALA A 491 -14.40 10.32 -4.25
C ALA A 491 -13.85 10.30 -2.82
N SER A 492 -13.48 11.47 -2.29
CA SER A 492 -13.02 11.61 -0.90
C SER A 492 -14.18 11.45 0.09
N GLU A 493 -15.35 12.03 -0.20
CA GLU A 493 -16.52 11.94 0.66
C GLU A 493 -17.02 10.49 0.80
N LYS A 494 -16.96 9.70 -0.26
CA LYS A 494 -17.29 8.26 -0.24
C LYS A 494 -16.39 7.42 0.68
N LYS A 495 -15.26 7.99 1.12
CA LYS A 495 -14.34 7.36 2.08
C LYS A 495 -14.58 7.81 3.53
N ILE A 496 -15.64 8.56 3.80
CA ILE A 496 -15.92 9.10 5.14
C ILE A 496 -17.16 8.44 5.73
N ILE A 497 -16.99 7.80 6.88
CA ILE A 497 -18.09 7.31 7.72
C ILE A 497 -18.29 8.30 8.86
N ARG A 498 -19.56 8.63 9.13
CA ARG A 498 -19.98 9.58 10.16
C ARG A 498 -20.60 8.85 11.35
N ASN A 499 -20.50 9.42 12.55
CA ASN A 499 -21.13 8.90 13.75
C ASN A 499 -20.67 7.45 14.07
N VAL A 500 -19.36 7.23 14.15
CA VAL A 500 -18.81 5.90 14.45
C VAL A 500 -18.82 5.65 15.96
N LEU A 501 -18.10 6.44 16.76
CA LEU A 501 -18.05 6.31 18.20
C LEU A 501 -18.78 7.45 18.95
N ARG A 502 -18.99 8.58 18.27
CA ARG A 502 -19.67 9.76 18.81
C ARG A 502 -20.47 10.46 17.72
N LYS A 503 -21.56 11.10 18.09
CA LYS A 503 -22.32 11.94 17.14
C LYS A 503 -21.44 13.08 16.65
N GLY A 504 -21.37 13.24 15.33
CA GLY A 504 -20.58 14.26 14.63
C GLY A 504 -19.12 13.89 14.37
N ASP A 505 -18.61 12.74 14.81
CA ASP A 505 -17.27 12.31 14.45
C ASP A 505 -17.16 11.84 12.99
N LEU A 506 -15.96 11.98 12.44
CA LEU A 506 -15.64 11.59 11.05
C LEU A 506 -14.54 10.54 11.07
N TRP A 507 -14.73 9.50 10.26
CA TRP A 507 -13.81 8.37 10.18
C TRP A 507 -13.54 8.01 8.73
N PHE A 508 -12.27 7.75 8.44
CA PHE A 508 -11.85 7.20 7.16
C PHE A 508 -12.23 5.73 7.07
N ALA A 509 -12.88 5.36 5.99
CA ALA A 509 -13.26 4.00 5.65
C ALA A 509 -12.19 3.37 4.76
N SER A 510 -11.46 2.38 5.25
CA SER A 510 -10.39 1.73 4.48
C SER A 510 -10.93 1.00 3.25
N GLY A 511 -12.07 0.34 3.38
CA GLY A 511 -12.60 -0.58 2.38
C GLY A 511 -12.02 -1.99 2.50
N ASP A 512 -11.33 -2.27 3.61
CA ASP A 512 -10.69 -3.56 3.88
C ASP A 512 -11.33 -4.24 5.09
N LEU A 513 -11.51 -5.55 4.97
CA LEU A 513 -11.96 -6.43 6.03
C LEU A 513 -10.76 -6.93 6.82
N MET A 514 -10.77 -6.69 8.11
CA MET A 514 -9.68 -7.04 9.03
C MET A 514 -10.20 -7.66 10.31
N CYS A 515 -9.35 -8.34 11.06
CA CYS A 515 -9.61 -8.70 12.44
C CYS A 515 -8.47 -8.24 13.36
N CYS A 516 -8.77 -8.10 14.63
CA CYS A 516 -7.82 -7.72 15.67
C CYS A 516 -7.84 -8.77 16.77
N ASP A 517 -6.69 -9.31 17.17
CA ASP A 517 -6.62 -10.27 18.25
C ASP A 517 -6.69 -9.59 19.64
N GLU A 518 -6.73 -10.40 20.70
CA GLU A 518 -6.76 -9.93 22.09
C GLU A 518 -5.54 -9.06 22.46
N LEU A 519 -4.41 -9.29 21.80
CA LEU A 519 -3.16 -8.56 22.03
C LEU A 519 -3.07 -7.27 21.20
N GLY A 520 -4.02 -7.04 20.30
CA GLY A 520 -4.07 -5.86 19.46
C GLY A 520 -3.35 -6.00 18.09
N TYR A 521 -2.90 -7.20 17.74
CA TYR A 521 -2.38 -7.42 16.38
C TYR A 521 -3.50 -7.45 15.36
N MET A 522 -3.26 -6.81 14.22
CA MET A 522 -4.20 -6.68 13.11
C MET A 522 -3.83 -7.64 12.00
N TYR A 523 -4.83 -8.33 11.46
CA TYR A 523 -4.68 -9.28 10.36
C TYR A 523 -5.61 -8.88 9.22
N PHE A 524 -5.05 -8.81 8.02
CA PHE A 524 -5.83 -8.57 6.82
C PHE A 524 -6.58 -9.84 6.42
N ILE A 525 -7.86 -9.71 6.10
CA ILE A 525 -8.70 -10.81 5.66
C ILE A 525 -8.99 -10.70 4.17
N ASP A 526 -9.63 -9.59 3.73
CA ASP A 526 -9.97 -9.36 2.33
C ASP A 526 -10.36 -7.90 2.08
N ARG A 527 -10.67 -7.55 0.85
CA ARG A 527 -11.31 -6.29 0.51
C ARG A 527 -12.82 -6.41 0.53
N LEU A 528 -13.50 -5.41 1.07
CA LEU A 528 -14.97 -5.38 1.10
C LEU A 528 -15.60 -5.47 -0.30
N GLY A 529 -14.90 -4.96 -1.34
CA GLY A 529 -15.35 -5.02 -2.72
C GLY A 529 -15.18 -6.38 -3.38
N ASP A 530 -14.26 -7.20 -2.89
CA ASP A 530 -13.87 -8.46 -3.50
C ASP A 530 -14.63 -9.66 -2.91
N THR A 531 -15.10 -9.58 -1.66
CA THR A 531 -15.96 -10.61 -1.08
C THR A 531 -17.28 -10.74 -1.84
N PHE A 532 -17.75 -11.95 -2.03
CA PHE A 532 -19.05 -12.23 -2.65
C PHE A 532 -19.88 -13.20 -1.81
N ARG A 533 -21.19 -13.26 -2.07
CA ARG A 533 -22.13 -14.15 -1.38
C ARG A 533 -22.61 -15.22 -2.33
N TRP A 534 -22.62 -16.45 -1.85
CA TRP A 534 -23.15 -17.61 -2.57
C TRP A 534 -23.91 -18.55 -1.61
N HIS A 535 -25.12 -18.95 -1.97
CA HIS A 535 -26.01 -19.77 -1.14
C HIS A 535 -26.25 -19.22 0.27
N GLY A 536 -26.36 -17.89 0.38
CA GLY A 536 -26.54 -17.26 1.69
C GLY A 536 -25.28 -17.12 2.54
N GLU A 537 -24.13 -17.67 2.08
CA GLU A 537 -22.85 -17.65 2.78
C GLU A 537 -21.87 -16.69 2.14
N ASN A 538 -21.00 -16.09 2.96
CA ASN A 538 -19.97 -15.18 2.49
C ASN A 538 -18.70 -15.91 2.11
N VAL A 539 -18.16 -15.56 0.96
CA VAL A 539 -16.91 -16.13 0.45
C VAL A 539 -15.85 -15.03 0.42
N SER A 540 -14.76 -15.26 1.13
CA SER A 540 -13.55 -14.45 1.02
C SER A 540 -12.74 -14.91 -0.17
N THR A 541 -12.49 -14.01 -1.11
CA THR A 541 -11.66 -14.35 -2.29
C THR A 541 -10.25 -14.74 -1.88
N SER A 542 -9.69 -14.06 -0.87
CA SER A 542 -8.36 -14.35 -0.34
C SER A 542 -8.26 -15.75 0.30
N GLU A 543 -9.33 -16.24 0.92
CA GLU A 543 -9.37 -17.59 1.46
C GLU A 543 -9.31 -18.64 0.34
N VAL A 544 -10.12 -18.45 -0.71
CA VAL A 544 -10.15 -19.36 -1.86
C VAL A 544 -8.85 -19.28 -2.65
N GLU A 545 -8.30 -18.06 -2.88
CA GLU A 545 -6.99 -17.87 -3.52
C GLU A 545 -5.87 -18.59 -2.80
N ARG A 546 -5.92 -18.65 -1.47
CA ARG A 546 -4.94 -19.41 -0.68
C ARG A 546 -4.92 -20.88 -1.02
N VAL A 547 -6.10 -21.51 -1.19
CA VAL A 547 -6.21 -22.90 -1.55
C VAL A 547 -5.85 -23.12 -3.02
N LEU A 548 -6.25 -22.19 -3.89
CA LEU A 548 -5.88 -22.20 -5.29
C LEU A 548 -4.35 -22.16 -5.47
N ASP A 549 -3.63 -21.29 -4.76
CA ASP A 549 -2.17 -21.17 -4.83
C ASP A 549 -1.46 -22.51 -4.50
N GLN A 550 -2.00 -23.28 -3.57
CA GLN A 550 -1.46 -24.62 -3.25
C GLN A 550 -1.60 -25.60 -4.43
N ALA A 551 -2.72 -25.52 -5.13
CA ALA A 551 -3.00 -26.36 -6.28
C ALA A 551 -2.20 -25.98 -7.53
N ILE A 552 -2.08 -24.69 -7.82
CA ILE A 552 -1.48 -24.20 -9.07
C ILE A 552 0.04 -24.00 -9.00
N GLY A 553 0.63 -23.99 -7.79
CA GLY A 553 2.07 -23.90 -7.59
C GLY A 553 2.65 -22.55 -8.03
N THR A 554 3.42 -22.54 -9.13
CA THR A 554 4.10 -21.32 -9.63
C THR A 554 3.21 -20.47 -10.53
N LEU A 555 2.08 -20.98 -11.01
CA LEU A 555 1.15 -20.22 -11.84
C LEU A 555 0.50 -19.09 -11.05
N THR A 556 0.05 -18.07 -11.76
CA THR A 556 -0.63 -16.93 -11.18
C THR A 556 -2.14 -17.11 -11.26
N GLY A 557 -2.84 -17.01 -10.11
CA GLY A 557 -4.29 -17.19 -10.06
C GLY A 557 -4.99 -16.10 -9.24
N THR A 558 -6.28 -15.90 -9.49
CA THR A 558 -7.16 -15.01 -8.71
C THR A 558 -8.57 -15.56 -8.66
N VAL A 559 -9.35 -15.11 -7.66
CA VAL A 559 -10.74 -15.54 -7.46
C VAL A 559 -11.65 -14.31 -7.36
N PHE A 560 -12.84 -14.43 -7.92
CA PHE A 560 -13.87 -13.39 -7.91
C PHE A 560 -15.27 -14.03 -8.02
N GLY A 561 -16.30 -13.22 -7.74
CA GLY A 561 -17.68 -13.67 -7.87
C GLY A 561 -18.29 -13.31 -9.22
N VAL A 562 -18.95 -14.25 -9.89
CA VAL A 562 -19.69 -14.06 -11.14
C VAL A 562 -21.18 -14.30 -10.91
N SER A 563 -22.01 -13.44 -11.53
CA SER A 563 -23.46 -13.59 -11.46
C SER A 563 -23.93 -14.62 -12.48
N ILE A 564 -24.83 -15.50 -12.05
CA ILE A 564 -25.50 -16.45 -12.92
C ILE A 564 -26.97 -16.04 -13.01
N PRO A 565 -27.55 -15.89 -14.21
CA PRO A 565 -28.96 -15.56 -14.36
C PRO A 565 -29.88 -16.48 -13.58
N GLY A 566 -30.88 -15.93 -12.88
CA GLY A 566 -31.84 -16.69 -12.11
C GLY A 566 -31.35 -17.22 -10.77
N THR A 567 -30.11 -16.90 -10.34
CA THR A 567 -29.58 -17.28 -9.03
C THR A 567 -29.40 -16.05 -8.14
N GLU A 568 -29.51 -16.25 -6.81
CA GLU A 568 -29.23 -15.20 -5.83
C GLU A 568 -27.74 -15.23 -5.45
N GLY A 569 -27.11 -14.05 -5.42
CA GLY A 569 -25.70 -13.90 -5.10
C GLY A 569 -24.77 -14.04 -6.32
N LYS A 570 -23.53 -14.46 -6.06
CA LYS A 570 -22.49 -14.65 -7.08
C LYS A 570 -21.78 -15.98 -6.83
N ALA A 571 -21.63 -16.79 -7.88
CA ALA A 571 -20.84 -18.00 -7.81
C ALA A 571 -19.33 -17.68 -7.87
N GLY A 572 -18.51 -18.48 -7.19
CA GLY A 572 -17.06 -18.36 -7.27
C GLY A 572 -16.52 -18.72 -8.64
N MET A 573 -15.58 -17.92 -9.14
CA MET A 573 -14.80 -18.18 -10.33
C MET A 573 -13.32 -17.96 -10.06
N ALA A 574 -12.48 -18.94 -10.43
CA ALA A 574 -11.04 -18.82 -10.42
C ALA A 574 -10.52 -18.54 -11.83
N ALA A 575 -9.58 -17.58 -11.98
CA ALA A 575 -8.86 -17.36 -13.22
C ALA A 575 -7.36 -17.63 -13.01
N ILE A 576 -6.74 -18.37 -13.93
CA ILE A 576 -5.37 -18.86 -13.83
C ILE A 576 -4.61 -18.50 -15.11
N ALA A 577 -3.49 -17.79 -14.99
CA ALA A 577 -2.61 -17.44 -16.10
C ALA A 577 -1.64 -18.59 -16.39
N LEU A 578 -1.57 -18.98 -17.65
CA LEU A 578 -0.65 -20.01 -18.14
C LEU A 578 0.74 -19.42 -18.51
N GLU A 579 0.89 -18.09 -18.49
CA GLU A 579 2.15 -17.33 -18.70
C GLU A 579 2.89 -17.75 -20.00
N GLY A 580 2.13 -17.92 -21.08
CA GLY A 580 2.65 -18.35 -22.38
C GLY A 580 2.91 -19.84 -22.53
N SER A 581 2.69 -20.65 -21.49
CA SER A 581 2.74 -22.10 -21.59
C SER A 581 1.50 -22.60 -22.31
N LYS A 582 1.66 -23.47 -23.30
CA LYS A 582 0.56 -24.23 -23.88
C LYS A 582 0.50 -25.57 -23.18
N LEU A 583 -0.51 -25.78 -22.36
CA LEU A 583 -0.78 -27.07 -21.77
C LEU A 583 -1.38 -28.00 -22.82
N THR A 584 -1.01 -29.26 -22.77
CA THR A 584 -1.74 -30.33 -23.49
C THR A 584 -3.07 -30.60 -22.77
N SER A 585 -4.04 -31.19 -23.47
CA SER A 585 -5.33 -31.54 -22.87
C SER A 585 -5.18 -32.42 -21.61
N ILE A 586 -4.18 -33.30 -21.57
CA ILE A 586 -3.87 -34.15 -20.41
C ILE A 586 -3.33 -33.30 -19.23
N GLU A 587 -2.47 -32.31 -19.51
CA GLU A 587 -1.92 -31.44 -18.47
C GLU A 587 -3.00 -30.51 -17.88
N GLU A 588 -3.92 -30.03 -18.71
CA GLU A 588 -5.08 -29.24 -18.25
C GLU A 588 -5.99 -30.12 -17.35
N GLU A 589 -6.31 -31.33 -17.77
CA GLU A 589 -7.12 -32.26 -16.98
C GLU A 589 -6.46 -32.57 -15.63
N ASN A 590 -5.15 -32.82 -15.60
CA ASN A 590 -4.39 -33.06 -14.38
C ASN A 590 -4.39 -31.84 -13.46
N LEU A 591 -4.28 -30.62 -14.04
CA LEU A 591 -4.34 -29.36 -13.28
C LEU A 591 -5.72 -29.18 -12.65
N LEU A 592 -6.80 -29.39 -13.41
CA LEU A 592 -8.17 -29.26 -12.92
C LEU A 592 -8.50 -30.33 -11.85
N CYS A 593 -8.03 -31.56 -11.98
CA CYS A 593 -8.18 -32.59 -10.96
C CYS A 593 -7.51 -32.18 -9.66
N ARG A 594 -6.27 -31.72 -9.71
CA ARG A 594 -5.52 -31.24 -8.54
C ARG A 594 -6.21 -30.08 -7.87
N ILE A 595 -6.70 -29.08 -8.64
CA ILE A 595 -7.45 -27.94 -8.11
C ILE A 595 -8.73 -28.40 -7.41
N ASN A 596 -9.47 -29.33 -8.02
CA ASN A 596 -10.71 -29.85 -7.47
C ASN A 596 -10.48 -30.65 -6.16
N GLU A 597 -9.40 -31.42 -6.07
CA GLU A 597 -8.98 -32.11 -4.86
C GLU A 597 -8.67 -31.15 -3.74
N GLU A 598 -7.86 -30.11 -4.01
CA GLU A 598 -7.49 -29.10 -3.02
C GLU A 598 -8.72 -28.29 -2.55
N PHE A 599 -9.59 -27.87 -3.47
CA PHE A 599 -10.83 -27.19 -3.10
C PHE A 599 -11.76 -28.09 -2.27
N THR A 600 -11.85 -29.36 -2.62
CA THR A 600 -12.72 -30.30 -1.92
C THR A 600 -12.20 -30.63 -0.52
N GLY A 601 -10.89 -30.71 -0.35
CA GLY A 601 -10.26 -31.00 0.93
C GLY A 601 -10.21 -29.81 1.90
N ASN A 602 -10.14 -28.58 1.38
CA ASN A 602 -9.80 -27.41 2.19
C ASN A 602 -10.87 -26.31 2.22
N LEU A 603 -11.94 -26.40 1.39
CA LEU A 603 -12.99 -25.37 1.34
C LEU A 603 -14.38 -25.98 1.59
N PRO A 604 -15.26 -25.28 2.30
CA PRO A 604 -16.66 -25.62 2.37
C PRO A 604 -17.29 -25.53 0.97
N SER A 605 -18.37 -26.29 0.74
CA SER A 605 -18.97 -26.44 -0.60
C SER A 605 -19.37 -25.10 -1.24
N TYR A 606 -19.89 -24.17 -0.46
CA TYR A 606 -20.31 -22.85 -0.94
C TYR A 606 -19.14 -21.96 -1.38
N ALA A 607 -17.93 -22.19 -0.86
CA ALA A 607 -16.75 -21.38 -1.18
C ALA A 607 -15.95 -21.94 -2.37
N ARG A 608 -16.26 -23.17 -2.84
CA ARG A 608 -15.57 -23.78 -3.98
C ARG A 608 -15.96 -23.07 -5.26
N PRO A 609 -14.99 -22.60 -6.07
CA PRO A 609 -15.27 -21.99 -7.35
C PRO A 609 -16.08 -22.91 -8.25
N LEU A 610 -17.19 -22.40 -8.77
CA LEU A 610 -18.03 -23.12 -9.70
C LEU A 610 -17.44 -23.09 -11.12
N PHE A 611 -16.63 -22.05 -11.39
CA PHE A 611 -15.98 -21.87 -12.68
C PHE A 611 -14.46 -21.73 -12.52
N ILE A 612 -13.73 -22.23 -13.53
CA ILE A 612 -12.29 -22.01 -13.70
C ILE A 612 -12.07 -21.48 -15.11
N ARG A 613 -11.32 -20.37 -15.24
CA ARG A 613 -10.85 -19.85 -16.52
C ARG A 613 -9.34 -20.01 -16.60
N LEU A 614 -8.85 -20.75 -17.58
CA LEU A 614 -7.44 -20.78 -17.96
C LEU A 614 -7.23 -19.73 -19.05
N CYS A 615 -6.38 -18.76 -18.78
CA CYS A 615 -6.09 -17.64 -19.71
C CYS A 615 -4.59 -17.52 -19.95
N GLN A 616 -4.20 -16.86 -21.04
CA GLN A 616 -2.77 -16.71 -21.36
C GLN A 616 -2.07 -15.80 -20.36
N ASN A 617 -2.69 -14.69 -19.98
CA ASN A 617 -2.14 -13.71 -19.04
C ASN A 617 -3.25 -13.10 -18.20
N LEU A 618 -2.91 -12.67 -16.98
CA LEU A 618 -3.76 -11.85 -16.14
C LEU A 618 -3.20 -10.42 -16.10
N THR A 619 -4.06 -9.43 -16.30
CA THR A 619 -3.67 -8.02 -16.20
C THR A 619 -3.26 -7.68 -14.79
N MET A 620 -2.04 -7.16 -14.65
CA MET A 620 -1.50 -6.74 -13.37
C MET A 620 -1.47 -5.23 -13.23
N THR A 621 -1.72 -4.75 -12.02
CA THR A 621 -1.45 -3.35 -11.66
C THR A 621 0.06 -3.12 -11.56
N GLY A 622 0.49 -1.85 -11.58
CA GLY A 622 1.91 -1.51 -11.37
C GLY A 622 2.47 -1.91 -10.01
N THR A 623 1.60 -2.30 -9.05
CA THR A 623 1.98 -2.90 -7.76
C THR A 623 1.90 -4.42 -7.78
N PHE A 624 1.96 -5.04 -8.94
CA PHE A 624 1.89 -6.49 -9.14
C PHE A 624 0.64 -7.14 -8.52
N LYS A 625 -0.47 -6.39 -8.42
CA LYS A 625 -1.77 -6.92 -8.02
C LYS A 625 -2.60 -7.23 -9.26
N ILE A 626 -3.29 -8.36 -9.26
CA ILE A 626 -4.15 -8.75 -10.37
C ILE A 626 -5.36 -7.80 -10.45
N SER A 627 -5.67 -7.32 -11.65
CA SER A 627 -6.83 -6.47 -11.91
C SER A 627 -8.09 -7.34 -12.02
N LYS A 628 -8.74 -7.63 -10.88
CA LYS A 628 -9.98 -8.43 -10.86
C LYS A 628 -11.11 -7.80 -11.68
N ALA A 629 -11.14 -6.48 -11.81
CA ALA A 629 -12.21 -5.78 -12.52
C ALA A 629 -12.26 -6.10 -14.02
N GLU A 630 -11.11 -6.35 -14.64
CA GLU A 630 -11.03 -6.71 -16.05
C GLU A 630 -11.47 -8.16 -16.28
N ILE A 631 -10.87 -9.10 -15.56
CA ILE A 631 -11.15 -10.52 -15.72
C ILE A 631 -12.59 -10.88 -15.29
N SER A 632 -13.15 -10.20 -14.29
CA SER A 632 -14.54 -10.43 -13.86
C SER A 632 -15.60 -10.00 -14.88
N ARG A 633 -15.26 -9.04 -15.77
CA ARG A 633 -16.17 -8.64 -16.88
C ARG A 633 -16.28 -9.71 -17.94
N LEU A 634 -15.25 -10.52 -18.13
CA LEU A 634 -15.29 -11.65 -19.06
C LEU A 634 -16.22 -12.76 -18.53
N GLY A 635 -16.38 -12.86 -17.21
CA GLY A 635 -17.24 -13.83 -16.57
C GLY A 635 -16.91 -15.26 -17.03
N PHE A 636 -17.96 -16.08 -17.16
CA PHE A 636 -17.81 -17.47 -17.61
C PHE A 636 -18.23 -17.71 -19.08
N ASP A 637 -18.38 -16.62 -19.88
CA ASP A 637 -18.63 -16.71 -21.30
C ASP A 637 -17.37 -17.22 -22.04
N PRO A 638 -17.44 -18.37 -22.72
CA PRO A 638 -16.29 -18.93 -23.43
C PRO A 638 -15.99 -18.21 -24.76
N ASN A 639 -16.90 -17.36 -25.27
CA ASN A 639 -16.75 -16.75 -26.60
C ASN A 639 -16.07 -15.37 -26.56
N ILE A 640 -15.90 -14.77 -25.38
CA ILE A 640 -15.35 -13.41 -25.28
C ILE A 640 -13.86 -13.42 -25.64
N ASP A 641 -13.11 -14.44 -25.21
CA ASP A 641 -11.71 -14.65 -25.64
C ASP A 641 -11.54 -16.09 -26.12
N PRO A 642 -11.31 -16.30 -27.42
CA PRO A 642 -11.17 -17.66 -27.99
C PRO A 642 -9.88 -18.37 -27.58
N ASN A 643 -8.93 -17.67 -26.93
CA ASN A 643 -7.70 -18.28 -26.42
C ASN A 643 -7.85 -18.77 -24.98
N ASP A 644 -8.95 -18.46 -24.32
CA ASP A 644 -9.23 -18.87 -22.95
C ASP A 644 -10.06 -20.15 -22.94
N HIS A 645 -9.76 -21.04 -21.98
CA HIS A 645 -10.59 -22.20 -21.71
C HIS A 645 -11.37 -21.97 -20.41
N VAL A 646 -12.71 -22.08 -20.49
CA VAL A 646 -13.59 -21.93 -19.33
C VAL A 646 -14.14 -23.30 -18.96
N TYR A 647 -14.07 -23.64 -17.68
CA TYR A 647 -14.56 -24.91 -17.13
C TYR A 647 -15.63 -24.65 -16.08
N PHE A 648 -16.60 -25.54 -16.02
CA PHE A 648 -17.72 -25.53 -15.08
C PHE A 648 -17.71 -26.80 -14.23
N LEU A 649 -17.83 -26.65 -12.91
CA LEU A 649 -17.96 -27.78 -11.99
C LEU A 649 -19.36 -28.38 -12.08
N ASN A 650 -19.50 -29.49 -12.75
CA ASN A 650 -20.79 -30.15 -12.90
C ASN A 650 -21.30 -30.63 -11.54
N PRO A 651 -22.50 -30.20 -11.08
CA PRO A 651 -23.02 -30.57 -9.77
C PRO A 651 -23.27 -32.08 -9.57
N LYS A 652 -23.49 -32.81 -10.66
CA LYS A 652 -23.76 -34.25 -10.63
C LYS A 652 -22.49 -35.08 -10.61
N THR A 653 -21.54 -34.80 -11.51
CA THR A 653 -20.30 -35.55 -11.65
C THR A 653 -19.19 -35.13 -10.72
N LYS A 654 -19.30 -33.88 -10.17
CA LYS A 654 -18.27 -33.23 -9.34
C LYS A 654 -16.92 -33.06 -10.03
N VAL A 655 -16.92 -32.97 -11.37
CA VAL A 655 -15.74 -32.78 -12.20
C VAL A 655 -15.91 -31.48 -13.01
N TYR A 656 -14.80 -30.78 -13.21
CA TYR A 656 -14.76 -29.62 -14.10
C TYR A 656 -14.81 -30.07 -15.55
N GLN A 657 -15.77 -29.54 -16.32
CA GLN A 657 -15.97 -29.85 -17.74
C GLN A 657 -15.86 -28.56 -18.56
N LEU A 658 -15.30 -28.63 -19.75
CA LEU A 658 -15.16 -27.49 -20.66
C LEU A 658 -16.52 -26.90 -21.01
N VAL A 659 -16.65 -25.60 -20.93
CA VAL A 659 -17.87 -24.87 -21.27
C VAL A 659 -17.88 -24.62 -22.78
N ASP A 660 -18.76 -25.33 -23.49
CA ASP A 660 -19.11 -25.00 -24.87
C ASP A 660 -20.36 -24.10 -24.94
N GLN A 661 -20.76 -23.71 -26.14
CA GLN A 661 -21.91 -22.83 -26.34
C GLN A 661 -23.23 -23.44 -25.80
N GLN A 662 -23.40 -24.75 -25.92
CA GLN A 662 -24.60 -25.38 -25.41
C GLN A 662 -24.66 -25.40 -23.90
N LEU A 663 -23.57 -25.79 -23.25
CA LEU A 663 -23.45 -25.75 -21.79
C LEU A 663 -23.59 -24.35 -21.22
N PHE A 664 -23.00 -23.33 -21.89
CA PHE A 664 -23.16 -21.94 -21.50
C PHE A 664 -24.63 -21.52 -21.53
N ASN A 665 -25.36 -21.89 -22.60
CA ASN A 665 -26.80 -21.61 -22.72
C ASN A 665 -27.61 -22.35 -21.64
N ASP A 666 -27.28 -23.63 -21.37
CA ASP A 666 -27.96 -24.43 -20.36
C ASP A 666 -27.78 -23.85 -18.95
N ILE A 667 -26.57 -23.36 -18.61
CA ILE A 667 -26.31 -22.68 -17.34
C ILE A 667 -27.15 -21.41 -17.23
N ASN A 668 -27.15 -20.57 -18.27
CA ASN A 668 -27.90 -19.30 -18.27
C ASN A 668 -29.43 -19.50 -18.25
N ASN A 669 -29.92 -20.62 -18.81
CA ASN A 669 -31.34 -20.98 -18.82
C ASN A 669 -31.79 -21.74 -17.54
N GLY A 670 -30.88 -21.95 -16.56
CA GLY A 670 -31.22 -22.58 -15.29
C GLY A 670 -31.50 -24.09 -15.39
N VAL A 671 -30.91 -24.77 -16.38
CA VAL A 671 -31.01 -26.24 -16.52
C VAL A 671 -30.36 -26.97 -15.36
N PHE A 672 -29.35 -26.37 -14.74
CA PHE A 672 -28.67 -26.91 -13.58
C PHE A 672 -29.25 -26.32 -12.29
N ILE A 673 -29.49 -27.20 -11.32
CA ILE A 673 -29.75 -26.80 -9.93
C ILE A 673 -28.37 -26.55 -9.30
N LEU A 674 -28.03 -25.32 -9.11
CA LEU A 674 -26.72 -24.86 -8.59
C LEU A 674 -26.78 -24.63 -7.10
#